data_811f1b9b618efb6679bf059e687a623f
#
_entry.id   811f1b9b618efb6679bf059e687a623f
#
_cell.length_a   1.000
_cell.length_b   1.000
_cell.length_c   1.000
_cell.angle_alpha   90.00
_cell.angle_beta   90.00
_cell.angle_gamma   90.00
#
_symmetry.space_group_name_H-M   'P 1'
#
loop_
_entity.id
_entity.type
_entity.pdbx_description
1 polymer ?
#
loop_
_entity_poly.entity_id
_entity_poly.type
_entity_poly.pdbx_seq_one_letter_code
_entity_poly.pdbx_strand_id
1 'polypeptide(L)'
;MAAFEKVKSGLSGLDRILDNIRLGDNVVWQVTSLDEYRFFVEPYIRQALEDQRNLIYIRFAQHAPIIPLPEEPALSKDCVPSCILPDSGIKVYRFDPEVGFEPFTVAIHDVITKEGRDAFYVFDSLSELQSAWYTDLMMGNFFCVTCPYLFILDTVAYFPLIRGRHSFDAVARIRETTQLLLDVHSDGSEIYVHPLKVWKRYSSTMFLPHFCSGADDHFEPLTDPVAASRYYSLIKSSSTFNQEQSYDSYDRFFSKAKADYQAGYFTENTESMIIESMMSRDPKMQKLIHEFFEVEDYFTLRDRMIGSGAIGGKACGMLLARKIVEKKLDGYHKHAEQHDSFYIGSDIFYTYIVSNGCWNLRIEQRTSEGYMEKAEELKQGLLHGSFSPATREQFRNMLEYYGQNPIIVRSSSLLEDGFGNAFAGKYESVFCPNRGEIEERMEAFENAVRIVYASTMDPSALEYRRNRGLDNKDEQMAILVQRVSGAYYGPYFMPCTAGVGYSYSAYKWMPDMDPSAGMLRIVMGLGTKAVDRTENDYPRLVNLDRPEVTMLTSVADKHRFSQHKIDVINMEKNELEEVPLSALLPYLPRWYKNTVLEHDTEAEDRLKEAGRYRDVYFVSCQQLLANRKFTSMMKKTLHELQQAYGNPVDIEYTVNLSKENDFVVNLLQCRPLYVGKDGGRIQMPEAAPEKVFFDIRDSSMGQSCVRPIDIVIQVEPKEYYEFEHVKKPQIAEAIGAVNQYYKGSGHHILLTVPGRIGTSSPELGVPVRFVDISGVDAICEVTDNRAGYMPELSYGSHMFQDLVEANIFYGAIFGDRRTLSYQRDFFEEQPNLFPQICPDRAELSSIVRVYRADGMQLWVDGIENHVICAMQP
;
A
#
# COMPACT_ATOMS: atom_id res chain seq x y z
N MET A 1 30.25 16.89 -27.66
CA MET A 1 29.64 17.18 -26.35
C MET A 1 29.33 18.65 -26.30
N ALA A 2 28.09 19.08 -26.47
CA ALA A 2 27.68 20.48 -26.32
C ALA A 2 27.67 20.90 -24.83
N ALA A 3 27.64 19.95 -23.89
CA ALA A 3 27.82 20.21 -22.47
C ALA A 3 29.11 21.01 -22.25
N PHE A 4 28.97 22.22 -21.69
CA PHE A 4 30.01 23.24 -21.43
C PHE A 4 30.11 24.37 -22.46
N GLU A 5 29.25 24.45 -23.49
CA GLU A 5 29.13 25.63 -24.31
C GLU A 5 28.75 26.84 -23.44
N LYS A 6 29.50 27.93 -23.55
CA LYS A 6 29.23 29.14 -22.78
C LYS A 6 28.03 29.87 -23.36
N VAL A 7 27.09 30.20 -22.48
CA VAL A 7 25.90 30.99 -22.78
C VAL A 7 25.89 32.24 -21.89
N LYS A 8 25.14 33.24 -22.27
CA LYS A 8 25.04 34.50 -21.52
C LYS A 8 23.90 34.41 -20.51
N SER A 9 24.15 34.95 -19.31
CA SER A 9 23.09 35.13 -18.27
C SER A 9 22.21 36.36 -18.50
N GLY A 10 22.55 37.23 -19.42
CA GLY A 10 21.96 38.55 -19.60
C GLY A 10 22.54 39.64 -18.71
N LEU A 11 23.46 39.29 -17.83
CA LEU A 11 24.24 40.20 -16.97
C LEU A 11 25.72 39.99 -17.23
N SER A 12 26.36 40.92 -17.94
CA SER A 12 27.76 40.78 -18.38
C SER A 12 28.76 40.72 -17.23
N GLY A 13 28.44 41.36 -16.11
CA GLY A 13 29.20 41.32 -14.87
C GLY A 13 29.12 39.94 -14.22
N LEU A 14 27.96 39.32 -14.19
CA LEU A 14 27.75 37.97 -13.65
C LEU A 14 28.45 36.91 -14.52
N ASP A 15 28.35 37.05 -15.83
CA ASP A 15 29.07 36.18 -16.79
C ASP A 15 30.59 36.23 -16.59
N ARG A 16 31.13 37.39 -16.27
CA ARG A 16 32.57 37.53 -15.94
C ARG A 16 32.94 36.81 -14.62
N ILE A 17 32.11 36.92 -13.58
CA ILE A 17 32.37 36.25 -12.31
C ILE A 17 32.36 34.74 -12.50
N LEU A 18 31.32 34.21 -13.16
CA LEU A 18 31.02 32.77 -13.27
C LEU A 18 31.81 32.10 -14.44
N ASP A 19 32.59 32.85 -15.24
CA ASP A 19 33.14 32.38 -16.50
C ASP A 19 32.01 31.88 -17.42
N ASN A 20 30.92 32.64 -17.52
CA ASN A 20 29.65 32.38 -18.14
C ASN A 20 28.82 31.23 -17.50
N ILE A 21 27.54 31.27 -17.74
CA ILE A 21 26.72 30.08 -17.59
C ILE A 21 27.04 29.12 -18.75
N ARG A 22 26.79 27.85 -18.58
CA ARG A 22 27.06 26.81 -19.59
C ARG A 22 25.86 25.95 -19.83
N LEU A 23 25.74 25.39 -21.02
CA LEU A 23 24.74 24.35 -21.27
C LEU A 23 24.95 23.18 -20.30
N GLY A 24 23.85 22.73 -19.67
CA GLY A 24 23.84 21.77 -18.59
C GLY A 24 23.80 22.39 -17.19
N ASP A 25 23.90 23.73 -17.04
CA ASP A 25 23.85 24.34 -15.72
C ASP A 25 22.42 24.39 -15.15
N ASN A 26 22.26 23.81 -13.99
CA ASN A 26 21.14 24.07 -13.09
C ASN A 26 21.61 25.13 -12.08
N VAL A 27 20.98 26.28 -12.11
CA VAL A 27 21.35 27.45 -11.30
C VAL A 27 20.35 27.65 -10.19
N VAL A 28 20.77 27.46 -8.96
CA VAL A 28 19.94 27.69 -7.76
C VAL A 28 20.27 29.05 -7.17
N TRP A 29 19.25 29.88 -7.08
CA TRP A 29 19.33 31.22 -6.51
C TRP A 29 18.74 31.20 -5.10
N GLN A 30 19.60 31.26 -4.08
CA GLN A 30 19.17 31.38 -2.70
C GLN A 30 18.95 32.86 -2.39
N VAL A 31 17.67 33.23 -2.20
CA VAL A 31 17.21 34.61 -2.10
C VAL A 31 16.35 34.78 -0.85
N THR A 32 16.21 36.03 -0.37
CA THR A 32 15.31 36.36 0.73
C THR A 32 13.86 36.55 0.23
N SER A 33 13.72 37.08 -0.99
CA SER A 33 12.43 37.29 -1.65
C SER A 33 12.51 37.05 -3.16
N LEU A 34 11.36 36.83 -3.78
CA LEU A 34 11.30 36.69 -5.24
C LEU A 34 11.60 38.00 -5.98
N ASP A 35 11.51 39.16 -5.32
CA ASP A 35 11.91 40.43 -5.92
C ASP A 35 13.43 40.52 -6.11
N GLU A 36 14.23 39.98 -5.16
CA GLU A 36 15.69 39.84 -5.36
C GLU A 36 16.00 38.89 -6.53
N TYR A 37 15.20 37.82 -6.69
CA TYR A 37 15.39 36.88 -7.80
C TYR A 37 15.07 37.50 -9.16
N ARG A 38 14.09 38.41 -9.23
CA ARG A 38 13.71 39.11 -10.48
C ARG A 38 14.89 39.83 -11.13
N PHE A 39 15.80 40.40 -10.34
CA PHE A 39 17.02 41.07 -10.84
C PHE A 39 17.89 40.15 -11.71
N PHE A 40 17.86 38.84 -11.46
CA PHE A 40 18.67 37.87 -12.20
C PHE A 40 17.87 37.13 -13.28
N VAL A 41 16.63 36.83 -13.02
CA VAL A 41 15.84 36.03 -13.95
C VAL A 41 15.31 36.86 -15.13
N GLU A 42 14.97 38.14 -14.94
CA GLU A 42 14.49 38.99 -16.04
C GLU A 42 15.56 39.22 -17.14
N PRO A 43 16.82 39.55 -16.80
CA PRO A 43 17.92 39.60 -17.80
C PRO A 43 18.16 38.26 -18.49
N TYR A 44 18.11 37.15 -17.74
CA TYR A 44 18.23 35.78 -18.29
C TYR A 44 17.15 35.50 -19.34
N ILE A 45 15.88 35.80 -19.01
CA ILE A 45 14.77 35.65 -19.94
C ILE A 45 14.99 36.47 -21.20
N ARG A 46 15.35 37.75 -21.04
CA ARG A 46 15.59 38.67 -22.17
C ARG A 46 16.69 38.14 -23.08
N GLN A 47 17.82 37.72 -22.47
CA GLN A 47 18.94 37.17 -23.22
C GLN A 47 18.59 35.88 -23.96
N ALA A 48 17.85 34.98 -23.29
CA ALA A 48 17.39 33.76 -23.92
C ALA A 48 16.51 34.02 -25.16
N LEU A 49 15.66 35.03 -25.10
CA LEU A 49 14.81 35.44 -26.23
C LEU A 49 15.64 36.10 -27.35
N GLU A 50 16.61 36.95 -27.00
CA GLU A 50 17.53 37.55 -27.98
C GLU A 50 18.37 36.50 -28.71
N ASP A 51 18.79 35.48 -27.98
CA ASP A 51 19.55 34.32 -28.50
C ASP A 51 18.64 33.27 -29.18
N GLN A 52 17.34 33.54 -29.32
CA GLN A 52 16.34 32.66 -29.90
C GLN A 52 16.29 31.25 -29.29
N ARG A 53 16.51 31.16 -27.98
CA ARG A 53 16.48 29.90 -27.23
C ARG A 53 15.04 29.49 -26.98
N ASN A 54 14.81 28.17 -26.95
CA ASN A 54 13.51 27.59 -26.54
C ASN A 54 13.35 27.81 -25.03
N LEU A 55 12.54 28.82 -24.66
CA LEU A 55 12.36 29.21 -23.25
C LEU A 55 11.04 28.68 -22.70
N ILE A 56 11.12 27.95 -21.59
CA ILE A 56 10.02 27.27 -20.93
C ILE A 56 9.87 27.80 -19.50
N TYR A 57 8.66 28.18 -19.16
CA TYR A 57 8.27 28.59 -17.82
C TYR A 57 7.43 27.49 -17.16
N ILE A 58 7.99 26.84 -16.14
CA ILE A 58 7.32 25.79 -15.33
C ILE A 58 6.73 26.44 -14.10
N ARG A 59 5.39 26.53 -14.07
CA ARG A 59 4.64 27.17 -12.98
C ARG A 59 3.88 26.13 -12.17
N PHE A 60 4.07 26.16 -10.85
CA PHE A 60 3.32 25.35 -9.87
C PHE A 60 3.09 26.08 -8.54
N ALA A 61 3.58 27.31 -8.42
CA ALA A 61 3.40 28.15 -7.25
C ALA A 61 2.07 28.89 -7.27
N GLN A 62 1.57 29.23 -6.09
CA GLN A 62 0.33 29.99 -5.92
C GLN A 62 0.57 31.50 -5.80
N HIS A 63 1.80 31.95 -5.53
CA HIS A 63 2.13 33.39 -5.50
C HIS A 63 2.02 34.02 -6.90
N ALA A 64 2.09 35.35 -6.98
CA ALA A 64 2.07 36.08 -8.26
C ALA A 64 3.19 35.57 -9.19
N PRO A 65 2.91 35.34 -10.48
CA PRO A 65 3.90 34.81 -11.42
C PRO A 65 5.15 35.66 -11.51
N ILE A 66 6.31 35.00 -11.64
CA ILE A 66 7.59 35.68 -11.87
C ILE A 66 7.60 36.32 -13.27
N ILE A 67 7.13 35.59 -14.27
CA ILE A 67 6.89 36.11 -15.62
C ILE A 67 5.44 36.62 -15.66
N PRO A 68 5.18 37.87 -16.02
CA PRO A 68 3.80 38.38 -16.11
C PRO A 68 2.97 37.53 -17.07
N LEU A 69 1.85 37.06 -16.60
CA LEU A 69 0.87 36.30 -17.39
C LEU A 69 -0.41 37.16 -17.57
N PRO A 70 -1.05 37.13 -18.74
CA PRO A 70 -2.29 37.89 -18.96
C PRO A 70 -3.44 37.37 -18.09
N GLU A 71 -3.49 36.05 -17.86
CA GLU A 71 -4.44 35.38 -16.97
C GLU A 71 -3.72 34.12 -16.39
N GLU A 72 -4.23 33.62 -15.27
CA GLU A 72 -3.71 32.34 -14.71
C GLU A 72 -4.08 31.19 -15.65
N PRO A 73 -3.11 30.51 -16.27
CA PRO A 73 -3.41 29.50 -17.26
C PRO A 73 -4.02 28.23 -16.63
N ALA A 74 -4.78 27.48 -17.42
CA ALA A 74 -5.27 26.17 -17.02
C ALA A 74 -4.10 25.19 -16.79
N LEU A 75 -4.34 24.08 -16.06
CA LEU A 75 -3.34 23.04 -15.87
C LEU A 75 -2.94 22.43 -17.21
N SER A 76 -1.66 22.16 -17.39
CA SER A 76 -1.11 21.50 -18.58
C SER A 76 -1.55 20.04 -18.62
N LYS A 77 -1.91 19.54 -19.80
CA LYS A 77 -2.26 18.14 -20.06
C LYS A 77 -1.47 17.64 -21.25
N ASP A 78 -1.13 16.37 -21.24
CA ASP A 78 -0.47 15.67 -22.34
C ASP A 78 0.75 16.43 -22.92
N CYS A 79 1.54 17.03 -22.03
CA CYS A 79 2.69 17.86 -22.37
C CYS A 79 2.36 19.07 -23.28
N VAL A 80 1.12 19.49 -23.36
CA VAL A 80 0.76 20.68 -24.13
C VAL A 80 0.96 21.91 -23.24
N PRO A 81 1.64 22.99 -23.72
CA PRO A 81 1.75 24.23 -22.96
C PRO A 81 0.36 24.76 -22.59
N SER A 82 0.22 25.25 -21.37
CA SER A 82 -1.02 25.92 -20.91
C SER A 82 -1.30 27.18 -21.74
N CYS A 83 -0.23 27.90 -22.09
CA CYS A 83 -0.27 29.01 -23.04
C CYS A 83 1.11 29.23 -23.64
N ILE A 84 1.16 30.00 -24.74
CA ILE A 84 2.37 30.55 -25.31
C ILE A 84 2.19 32.06 -25.32
N LEU A 85 3.13 32.79 -24.72
CA LEU A 85 3.02 34.26 -24.64
C LEU A 85 3.18 34.89 -26.05
N PRO A 86 2.18 35.67 -26.52
CA PRO A 86 2.13 36.08 -27.93
C PRO A 86 3.33 36.90 -28.42
N ASP A 87 3.87 37.77 -27.56
CA ASP A 87 4.95 38.72 -27.96
C ASP A 87 6.35 38.12 -27.80
N SER A 88 6.50 37.05 -27.02
CA SER A 88 7.81 36.48 -26.68
C SER A 88 8.01 35.04 -27.10
N GLY A 89 6.93 34.29 -27.35
CA GLY A 89 7.01 32.87 -27.66
C GLY A 89 7.34 31.97 -26.47
N ILE A 90 7.36 32.51 -25.24
CA ILE A 90 7.62 31.72 -24.01
C ILE A 90 6.50 30.70 -23.85
N LYS A 91 6.89 29.42 -23.72
CA LYS A 91 5.96 28.34 -23.44
C LYS A 91 5.73 28.22 -21.93
N VAL A 92 4.49 28.31 -21.52
CA VAL A 92 4.09 28.21 -20.10
C VAL A 92 3.46 26.85 -19.83
N TYR A 93 3.99 26.12 -18.88
CA TYR A 93 3.44 24.86 -18.39
C TYR A 93 3.04 25.03 -16.92
N ARG A 94 1.77 24.77 -16.60
CA ARG A 94 1.25 24.84 -15.24
C ARG A 94 0.95 23.45 -14.72
N PHE A 95 1.48 23.13 -13.55
CA PHE A 95 1.28 21.86 -12.86
C PHE A 95 0.74 22.07 -11.47
N ASP A 96 0.02 21.06 -10.97
CA ASP A 96 -0.47 20.99 -9.61
C ASP A 96 0.39 20.00 -8.81
N PRO A 97 1.15 20.45 -7.81
CA PRO A 97 1.96 19.55 -7.00
C PRO A 97 1.13 18.68 -6.03
N GLU A 98 -0.16 19.03 -5.78
CA GLU A 98 -1.04 18.27 -4.87
C GLU A 98 -1.46 16.91 -5.45
N VAL A 99 -1.26 16.68 -6.74
CA VAL A 99 -1.48 15.35 -7.36
C VAL A 99 -0.57 14.26 -6.82
N GLY A 100 0.50 14.63 -6.10
CA GLY A 100 1.49 13.74 -5.52
C GLY A 100 2.87 13.86 -6.17
N PHE A 101 3.88 13.35 -5.47
CA PHE A 101 5.28 13.49 -5.88
C PHE A 101 5.58 12.85 -7.24
N GLU A 102 5.16 11.59 -7.40
CA GLU A 102 5.51 10.81 -8.60
C GLU A 102 4.78 11.33 -9.85
N PRO A 103 3.43 11.51 -9.87
CA PRO A 103 2.75 12.06 -11.03
C PRO A 103 3.22 13.45 -11.42
N PHE A 104 3.49 14.32 -10.45
CA PHE A 104 4.01 15.66 -10.68
C PHE A 104 5.40 15.63 -11.32
N THR A 105 6.31 14.83 -10.78
CA THR A 105 7.68 14.72 -11.29
C THR A 105 7.71 14.14 -12.70
N VAL A 106 6.91 13.08 -12.95
CA VAL A 106 6.77 12.47 -14.28
C VAL A 106 6.25 13.50 -15.29
N ALA A 107 5.19 14.22 -14.97
CA ALA A 107 4.63 15.23 -15.89
C ALA A 107 5.65 16.32 -16.28
N ILE A 108 6.49 16.75 -15.33
CA ILE A 108 7.58 17.70 -15.61
C ILE A 108 8.66 17.04 -16.48
N HIS A 109 9.06 15.81 -16.19
CA HIS A 109 10.06 15.09 -16.99
C HIS A 109 9.58 14.85 -18.43
N ASP A 110 8.29 14.55 -18.62
CA ASP A 110 7.70 14.41 -19.95
C ASP A 110 7.79 15.70 -20.77
N VAL A 111 7.54 16.85 -20.13
CA VAL A 111 7.73 18.17 -20.78
C VAL A 111 9.21 18.41 -21.10
N ILE A 112 10.10 18.11 -20.18
CA ILE A 112 11.55 18.27 -20.41
C ILE A 112 12.00 17.39 -21.58
N THR A 113 11.51 16.14 -21.65
CA THR A 113 11.77 15.22 -22.77
C THR A 113 11.27 15.77 -24.09
N LYS A 114 10.03 16.27 -24.12
CA LYS A 114 9.39 16.83 -25.30
C LYS A 114 10.08 18.09 -25.81
N GLU A 115 10.44 19.01 -24.91
CA GLU A 115 11.09 20.26 -25.27
C GLU A 115 12.55 20.04 -25.70
N GLY A 116 13.17 18.96 -25.26
CA GLY A 116 14.43 18.45 -25.79
C GLY A 116 15.68 19.17 -25.32
N ARG A 117 16.73 19.04 -26.11
CA ARG A 117 18.05 19.58 -25.81
C ARG A 117 18.11 21.10 -25.94
N ASP A 118 19.09 21.69 -25.25
CA ASP A 118 19.44 23.11 -25.32
C ASP A 118 18.30 24.07 -24.96
N ALA A 119 17.26 23.54 -24.28
CA ALA A 119 16.13 24.33 -23.78
C ALA A 119 16.50 25.11 -22.51
N PHE A 120 15.88 26.24 -22.32
CA PHE A 120 16.06 27.12 -21.17
C PHE A 120 14.82 27.09 -20.30
N TYR A 121 14.99 26.94 -18.99
CA TYR A 121 13.89 26.78 -18.04
C TYR A 121 13.92 27.85 -16.95
N VAL A 122 12.74 28.28 -16.56
CA VAL A 122 12.50 29.01 -15.31
C VAL A 122 11.49 28.22 -14.51
N PHE A 123 11.88 27.73 -13.33
CA PHE A 123 10.98 27.03 -12.40
C PHE A 123 10.42 28.02 -11.37
N ASP A 124 9.12 28.03 -11.20
CA ASP A 124 8.44 29.00 -10.33
C ASP A 124 7.51 28.30 -9.32
N SER A 125 7.92 28.12 -8.07
CA SER A 125 9.25 28.25 -7.47
C SER A 125 9.51 27.00 -6.63
N LEU A 126 10.77 26.57 -6.54
CA LEU A 126 11.13 25.33 -5.84
C LEU A 126 10.62 25.29 -4.39
N SER A 127 10.67 26.44 -3.69
CA SER A 127 10.22 26.55 -2.30
C SER A 127 8.73 26.32 -2.08
N GLU A 128 7.89 26.42 -3.11
CA GLU A 128 6.46 26.18 -2.97
C GLU A 128 6.10 24.70 -2.88
N LEU A 129 6.98 23.81 -3.36
CA LEU A 129 6.79 22.36 -3.22
C LEU A 129 6.76 21.92 -1.76
N GLN A 130 7.45 22.65 -0.87
CA GLN A 130 7.41 22.40 0.57
C GLN A 130 5.97 22.53 1.11
N SER A 131 5.23 23.54 0.66
CA SER A 131 3.86 23.77 1.13
C SER A 131 2.90 22.68 0.64
N ALA A 132 3.06 22.23 -0.61
CA ALA A 132 2.22 21.19 -1.20
C ALA A 132 2.49 19.79 -0.62
N TRP A 133 3.74 19.52 -0.27
CA TRP A 133 4.16 18.19 0.22
C TRP A 133 4.43 18.15 1.72
N TYR A 134 4.32 19.27 2.43
CA TYR A 134 4.53 19.41 3.88
C TYR A 134 5.95 19.10 4.37
N THR A 135 6.90 18.75 3.50
CA THR A 135 8.25 18.30 3.84
C THR A 135 9.31 18.87 2.90
N ASP A 136 10.46 19.21 3.44
CA ASP A 136 11.66 19.58 2.68
C ASP A 136 12.30 18.37 1.99
N LEU A 137 12.11 17.18 2.56
CA LEU A 137 12.70 15.94 2.06
C LEU A 137 12.22 15.63 0.63
N MET A 138 10.92 15.74 0.39
CA MET A 138 10.34 15.47 -0.94
C MET A 138 10.74 16.55 -1.97
N MET A 139 10.82 17.81 -1.55
CA MET A 139 11.36 18.86 -2.41
C MET A 139 12.82 18.57 -2.81
N GLY A 140 13.64 18.13 -1.86
CA GLY A 140 15.01 17.70 -2.11
C GLY A 140 15.09 16.51 -3.09
N ASN A 141 14.19 15.52 -2.92
CA ASN A 141 14.10 14.37 -3.81
C ASN A 141 13.72 14.79 -5.24
N PHE A 142 12.73 15.67 -5.40
CA PHE A 142 12.37 16.23 -6.72
C PHE A 142 13.58 16.85 -7.42
N PHE A 143 14.34 17.68 -6.69
CA PHE A 143 15.51 18.31 -7.23
C PHE A 143 16.60 17.30 -7.62
N CYS A 144 16.82 16.27 -6.78
CA CYS A 144 17.81 15.21 -7.03
C CYS A 144 17.51 14.38 -8.28
N VAL A 145 16.26 14.23 -8.69
CA VAL A 145 15.89 13.46 -9.89
C VAL A 145 15.76 14.34 -11.12
N THR A 146 15.35 15.59 -10.96
CA THR A 146 15.07 16.52 -12.08
C THR A 146 16.37 17.16 -12.62
N CYS A 147 17.28 17.61 -11.74
CA CYS A 147 18.49 18.28 -12.17
C CYS A 147 19.47 17.41 -12.98
N PRO A 148 19.76 16.15 -12.62
CA PRO A 148 20.57 15.28 -13.47
C PRO A 148 19.93 15.04 -14.84
N TYR A 149 18.61 14.99 -14.91
CA TYR A 149 17.89 14.82 -16.16
C TYR A 149 18.02 16.04 -17.08
N LEU A 150 17.84 17.24 -16.53
CA LEU A 150 18.10 18.51 -17.22
C LEU A 150 19.54 18.61 -17.70
N PHE A 151 20.51 18.19 -16.87
CA PHE A 151 21.93 18.19 -17.21
C PHE A 151 22.27 17.32 -18.42
N ILE A 152 21.70 16.10 -18.52
CA ILE A 152 21.91 15.17 -19.64
C ILE A 152 21.41 15.75 -20.96
N LEU A 153 20.40 16.60 -20.92
CA LEU A 153 19.82 17.26 -22.09
C LEU A 153 20.49 18.60 -22.44
N ASP A 154 21.64 18.92 -21.81
CA ASP A 154 22.37 20.15 -22.05
C ASP A 154 21.51 21.42 -21.87
N THR A 155 20.56 21.43 -20.95
CA THR A 155 19.62 22.54 -20.71
C THR A 155 20.22 23.57 -19.76
N VAL A 156 19.59 24.74 -19.64
CA VAL A 156 19.89 25.72 -18.58
C VAL A 156 18.62 25.96 -17.78
N ALA A 157 18.68 25.78 -16.47
CA ALA A 157 17.50 25.93 -15.63
C ALA A 157 17.77 26.81 -14.40
N TYR A 158 16.86 27.75 -14.14
CA TYR A 158 16.90 28.64 -12.99
C TYR A 158 15.86 28.24 -11.95
N PHE A 159 16.32 28.13 -10.69
CA PHE A 159 15.50 27.74 -9.54
C PHE A 159 15.67 28.76 -8.41
N PRO A 160 14.62 29.50 -8.02
CA PRO A 160 14.64 30.29 -6.80
C PRO A 160 14.41 29.40 -5.57
N LEU A 161 15.22 29.62 -4.53
CA LEU A 161 15.15 28.96 -3.23
C LEU A 161 15.09 30.03 -2.14
N ILE A 162 13.99 30.08 -1.39
CA ILE A 162 13.80 31.11 -0.34
C ILE A 162 14.67 30.77 0.87
N ARG A 163 15.55 31.67 1.24
CA ARG A 163 16.46 31.53 2.38
C ARG A 163 15.71 31.39 3.69
N GLY A 164 16.26 30.55 4.59
CA GLY A 164 15.70 30.33 5.91
C GLY A 164 14.41 29.50 5.96
N ARG A 165 13.82 29.20 4.81
CA ARG A 165 12.57 28.45 4.71
C ARG A 165 12.79 26.93 4.76
N HIS A 166 13.97 26.46 4.38
CA HIS A 166 14.27 25.05 4.21
C HIS A 166 15.27 24.52 5.23
N SER A 167 15.22 23.21 5.51
CA SER A 167 16.19 22.54 6.37
C SER A 167 17.60 22.55 5.75
N PHE A 168 18.61 22.49 6.60
CA PHE A 168 20.00 22.40 6.13
C PHE A 168 20.24 21.15 5.28
N ASP A 169 19.59 20.03 5.61
CA ASP A 169 19.70 18.78 4.86
C ASP A 169 19.13 18.89 3.45
N ALA A 170 17.97 19.53 3.29
CA ALA A 170 17.40 19.79 1.96
C ALA A 170 18.32 20.71 1.12
N VAL A 171 18.80 21.80 1.73
CA VAL A 171 19.75 22.71 1.04
C VAL A 171 21.05 21.98 0.69
N ALA A 172 21.55 21.09 1.55
CA ALA A 172 22.74 20.29 1.27
C ALA A 172 22.53 19.36 0.07
N ARG A 173 21.38 18.66 -0.01
CA ARG A 173 21.00 17.81 -1.16
C ARG A 173 20.94 18.61 -2.47
N ILE A 174 20.31 19.78 -2.44
CA ILE A 174 20.25 20.69 -3.59
C ILE A 174 21.68 21.10 -4.00
N ARG A 175 22.51 21.52 -3.04
CA ARG A 175 23.91 21.90 -3.29
C ARG A 175 24.72 20.75 -3.89
N GLU A 176 24.56 19.52 -3.42
CA GLU A 176 25.27 18.37 -3.98
C GLU A 176 24.92 18.13 -5.44
N THR A 177 23.68 18.36 -5.83
CA THR A 177 23.15 18.05 -7.16
C THR A 177 23.34 19.17 -8.17
N THR A 178 23.14 20.43 -7.78
CA THR A 178 23.21 21.60 -8.67
C THR A 178 24.63 21.89 -9.20
N GLN A 179 24.75 22.54 -10.37
CA GLN A 179 26.02 23.02 -10.90
C GLN A 179 26.39 24.38 -10.33
N LEU A 180 25.40 25.24 -10.11
CA LEU A 180 25.61 26.57 -9.54
C LEU A 180 24.70 26.80 -8.36
N LEU A 181 25.25 27.20 -7.21
CA LEU A 181 24.51 27.70 -6.05
C LEU A 181 25.00 29.10 -5.73
N LEU A 182 24.12 30.07 -5.91
CA LEU A 182 24.39 31.49 -5.76
C LEU A 182 23.55 32.04 -4.60
N ASP A 183 24.22 32.62 -3.62
CA ASP A 183 23.58 33.21 -2.44
C ASP A 183 23.47 34.74 -2.65
N VAL A 184 22.28 35.26 -2.60
CA VAL A 184 21.94 36.65 -2.90
C VAL A 184 21.50 37.39 -1.65
N HIS A 185 22.05 38.58 -1.42
CA HIS A 185 21.62 39.46 -0.37
C HIS A 185 21.38 40.86 -0.91
N SER A 186 20.45 41.61 -0.37
CA SER A 186 20.20 42.99 -0.75
C SER A 186 19.93 43.82 0.49
N ASP A 187 20.44 45.07 0.48
CA ASP A 187 20.08 46.08 1.50
C ASP A 187 19.05 47.10 0.96
N GLY A 188 18.51 46.86 -0.23
CA GLY A 188 17.58 47.73 -0.94
C GLY A 188 18.24 48.73 -1.91
N SER A 189 19.55 48.97 -1.79
CA SER A 189 20.31 49.83 -2.69
C SER A 189 21.40 49.06 -3.46
N GLU A 190 21.98 48.10 -2.82
CA GLU A 190 23.04 47.24 -3.35
C GLU A 190 22.63 45.78 -3.33
N ILE A 191 23.04 45.03 -4.33
CA ILE A 191 22.82 43.59 -4.45
C ILE A 191 24.16 42.89 -4.34
N TYR A 192 24.20 41.89 -3.47
CA TYR A 192 25.40 41.06 -3.24
C TYR A 192 25.14 39.66 -3.76
N VAL A 193 26.07 39.11 -4.54
CA VAL A 193 26.06 37.74 -5.04
C VAL A 193 27.26 36.99 -4.51
N HIS A 194 27.05 35.91 -3.78
CA HIS A 194 28.09 35.05 -3.26
C HIS A 194 27.98 33.66 -3.86
N PRO A 195 28.82 33.29 -4.84
CA PRO A 195 28.83 31.93 -5.37
C PRO A 195 29.30 30.93 -4.33
N LEU A 196 28.41 30.07 -3.84
CA LEU A 196 28.71 29.02 -2.86
C LEU A 196 29.16 27.72 -3.52
N LYS A 197 28.66 27.44 -4.73
CA LYS A 197 29.10 26.33 -5.57
C LYS A 197 29.16 26.78 -7.02
N VAL A 198 30.29 26.48 -7.67
CA VAL A 198 30.51 26.66 -9.12
C VAL A 198 31.24 25.42 -9.63
N TRP A 199 30.60 24.67 -10.54
CA TRP A 199 31.08 23.35 -10.94
C TRP A 199 32.06 23.44 -12.12
N LYS A 200 33.23 22.78 -11.97
CA LYS A 200 34.26 22.63 -13.00
C LYS A 200 34.74 23.94 -13.69
N ARG A 201 34.79 25.04 -12.97
CA ARG A 201 35.36 26.29 -13.41
C ARG A 201 35.91 27.04 -12.19
N TYR A 202 36.89 27.94 -12.45
CA TYR A 202 37.56 28.66 -11.39
C TYR A 202 38.15 29.99 -11.89
N SER A 203 37.99 31.02 -11.09
CA SER A 203 38.76 32.25 -11.13
C SER A 203 39.16 32.65 -9.71
N SER A 204 40.18 33.56 -9.59
CA SER A 204 40.70 33.93 -8.27
C SER A 204 39.67 34.61 -7.34
N THR A 205 38.67 35.24 -7.90
CA THR A 205 37.63 35.97 -7.16
C THR A 205 36.28 35.26 -7.15
N MET A 206 36.11 34.13 -7.84
CA MET A 206 34.84 33.48 -8.08
C MET A 206 34.01 33.17 -6.81
N PHE A 207 34.67 32.79 -5.74
CA PHE A 207 34.01 32.44 -4.48
C PHE A 207 34.03 33.58 -3.45
N LEU A 208 34.42 34.79 -3.86
CA LEU A 208 34.23 35.99 -3.03
C LEU A 208 32.79 36.50 -3.20
N PRO A 209 32.24 37.17 -2.19
CA PRO A 209 31.03 37.97 -2.41
C PRO A 209 31.33 39.07 -3.40
N HIS A 210 30.40 39.37 -4.28
CA HIS A 210 30.46 40.46 -5.25
C HIS A 210 29.27 41.37 -5.01
N PHE A 211 29.44 42.66 -5.19
CA PHE A 211 28.36 43.62 -5.08
C PHE A 211 28.10 44.33 -6.40
N CYS A 212 26.87 44.73 -6.59
CA CYS A 212 26.38 45.49 -7.71
C CYS A 212 25.48 46.64 -7.19
N SER A 213 25.74 47.81 -7.65
CA SER A 213 24.97 49.02 -7.32
C SER A 213 23.79 49.18 -8.27
N GLY A 214 22.95 48.25 -8.45
CA GLY A 214 21.63 48.24 -9.12
C GLY A 214 21.42 49.08 -10.42
N ALA A 215 22.25 50.06 -10.69
CA ALA A 215 22.16 50.92 -11.88
C ALA A 215 22.95 50.46 -13.08
N ASP A 216 24.02 49.71 -12.85
CA ASP A 216 24.91 49.16 -13.87
C ASP A 216 25.11 47.65 -13.64
N ASP A 217 25.22 46.87 -14.70
CA ASP A 217 25.55 45.45 -14.68
C ASP A 217 27.04 45.18 -14.30
N HIS A 218 27.58 45.96 -13.38
CA HIS A 218 28.96 45.86 -12.96
C HIS A 218 29.08 45.25 -11.55
N PHE A 219 29.55 44.00 -11.51
CA PHE A 219 29.81 43.29 -10.25
C PHE A 219 31.30 43.38 -9.87
N GLU A 220 31.57 43.93 -8.69
CA GLU A 220 32.92 44.03 -8.13
C GLU A 220 33.12 43.03 -6.99
N PRO A 221 34.27 42.32 -6.91
CA PRO A 221 34.59 41.44 -5.81
C PRO A 221 34.79 42.25 -4.54
N LEU A 222 34.26 41.76 -3.45
CA LEU A 222 34.29 42.41 -2.15
C LEU A 222 35.67 42.22 -1.50
N THR A 223 36.63 43.06 -1.86
CA THR A 223 38.03 43.00 -1.38
C THR A 223 38.33 44.09 -0.35
N ASP A 224 37.50 45.13 -0.26
CA ASP A 224 37.63 46.18 0.75
C ASP A 224 37.13 45.73 2.12
N PRO A 225 37.93 45.88 3.21
CA PRO A 225 37.51 45.46 4.56
C PRO A 225 36.28 46.16 5.11
N VAL A 226 35.99 47.42 4.72
CA VAL A 226 34.85 48.17 5.18
C VAL A 226 33.57 47.67 4.50
N ALA A 227 33.63 47.50 3.18
CA ALA A 227 32.54 46.92 2.39
C ALA A 227 32.25 45.48 2.84
N ALA A 228 33.29 44.66 3.07
CA ALA A 228 33.15 43.32 3.61
C ALA A 228 32.46 43.31 4.99
N SER A 229 32.80 44.24 5.87
CA SER A 229 32.17 44.35 7.19
C SER A 229 30.68 44.71 7.07
N ARG A 230 30.28 45.56 6.13
CA ARG A 230 28.85 45.86 5.86
C ARG A 230 28.13 44.65 5.35
N TYR A 231 28.69 43.94 4.42
CA TYR A 231 28.12 42.68 3.88
C TYR A 231 27.89 41.65 4.99
N TYR A 232 28.90 41.38 5.84
CA TYR A 232 28.78 40.43 6.93
C TYR A 232 27.76 40.90 8.00
N SER A 233 27.63 42.21 8.18
CA SER A 233 26.58 42.75 9.04
C SER A 233 25.18 42.53 8.45
N LEU A 234 25.04 42.67 7.12
CA LEU A 234 23.79 42.36 6.41
C LEU A 234 23.45 40.88 6.51
N ILE A 235 24.40 39.99 6.26
CA ILE A 235 24.20 38.55 6.46
C ILE A 235 23.76 38.26 7.88
N LYS A 236 24.41 38.82 8.88
CA LYS A 236 24.07 38.58 10.28
C LYS A 236 22.68 39.10 10.62
N SER A 237 22.23 40.18 10.02
CA SER A 237 20.87 40.70 10.22
C SER A 237 19.80 39.92 9.45
N SER A 238 20.15 39.36 8.28
CA SER A 238 19.27 38.60 7.42
C SER A 238 19.29 37.09 7.72
N SER A 239 20.43 36.57 8.20
CA SER A 239 20.56 35.19 8.68
C SER A 239 20.38 35.17 10.20
N THR A 240 19.15 35.06 10.67
CA THR A 240 18.95 34.25 11.85
C THR A 240 19.47 32.85 11.50
N PHE A 241 20.64 32.48 12.06
CA PHE A 241 21.03 31.06 12.14
C PHE A 241 19.95 30.43 13.00
N ASN A 242 18.89 29.97 12.31
CA ASN A 242 17.67 29.53 12.96
C ASN A 242 17.90 28.05 13.28
N GLN A 243 17.96 27.71 14.56
CA GLN A 243 17.97 26.30 14.98
C GLN A 243 16.82 25.50 14.35
N GLU A 244 15.73 26.18 13.96
CA GLU A 244 14.61 25.60 13.24
C GLU A 244 15.02 24.99 11.88
N GLN A 245 16.06 25.48 11.22
CA GLN A 245 16.57 24.89 9.98
C GLN A 245 17.29 23.54 10.19
N SER A 246 17.55 23.15 11.42
CA SER A 246 18.04 21.80 11.76
C SER A 246 16.94 20.74 11.63
N TYR A 247 15.70 21.16 11.50
CA TYR A 247 14.54 20.29 11.39
C TYR A 247 13.87 20.44 10.02
N ASP A 248 13.30 19.34 9.53
CA ASP A 248 12.44 19.37 8.35
C ASP A 248 11.21 20.26 8.59
N SER A 249 10.61 20.80 7.55
CA SER A 249 9.39 21.61 7.65
C SER A 249 8.25 20.85 8.32
N TYR A 250 8.16 19.54 8.11
CA TYR A 250 7.20 18.67 8.76
C TYR A 250 7.35 18.70 10.29
N ASP A 251 8.60 18.56 10.80
CA ASP A 251 8.87 18.64 12.23
C ASP A 251 8.57 20.00 12.82
N ARG A 252 8.92 21.07 12.09
CA ARG A 252 8.63 22.45 12.50
C ARG A 252 7.14 22.71 12.59
N PHE A 253 6.37 22.20 11.60
CA PHE A 253 4.91 22.30 11.59
C PHE A 253 4.29 21.63 12.83
N PHE A 254 4.67 20.39 13.12
CA PHE A 254 4.17 19.67 14.30
C PHE A 254 4.61 20.31 15.62
N SER A 255 5.84 20.76 15.70
CA SER A 255 6.35 21.47 16.89
C SER A 255 5.57 22.75 17.17
N LYS A 256 5.28 23.52 16.10
CA LYS A 256 4.46 24.72 16.19
C LYS A 256 3.02 24.38 16.57
N ALA A 257 2.39 23.40 15.90
CA ALA A 257 1.03 22.97 16.20
C ALA A 257 0.88 22.52 17.65
N LYS A 258 1.88 21.81 18.20
CA LYS A 258 1.92 21.38 19.61
C LYS A 258 2.03 22.58 20.55
N ALA A 259 2.87 23.57 20.22
CA ALA A 259 2.99 24.81 20.99
C ALA A 259 1.71 25.64 20.97
N ASP A 260 1.08 25.78 19.78
CA ASP A 260 -0.20 26.48 19.60
C ASP A 260 -1.33 25.79 20.39
N TYR A 261 -1.35 24.45 20.43
CA TYR A 261 -2.29 23.69 21.24
C TYR A 261 -2.12 23.96 22.75
N GLN A 262 -0.88 23.90 23.23
CA GLN A 262 -0.56 24.20 24.63
C GLN A 262 -0.91 25.64 25.04
N ALA A 263 -0.82 26.57 24.10
CA ALA A 263 -1.16 27.98 24.28
C ALA A 263 -2.65 28.30 24.07
N GLY A 264 -3.47 27.33 23.63
CA GLY A 264 -4.89 27.51 23.33
C GLY A 264 -5.20 28.21 21.98
N TYR A 265 -4.25 28.20 21.05
CA TYR A 265 -4.39 28.79 19.70
C TYR A 265 -4.56 27.75 18.59
N PHE A 266 -4.74 26.47 18.93
CA PHE A 266 -4.93 25.39 17.96
C PHE A 266 -6.26 25.59 17.22
N THR A 267 -6.25 25.41 15.90
CA THR A 267 -7.42 25.67 15.05
C THR A 267 -7.85 24.40 14.29
N GLU A 268 -9.12 24.34 13.87
CA GLU A 268 -9.65 23.29 13.00
C GLU A 268 -8.84 23.16 11.69
N ASN A 269 -8.36 24.26 11.14
CA ASN A 269 -7.52 24.25 9.96
C ASN A 269 -6.18 23.54 10.22
N THR A 270 -5.57 23.78 11.38
CA THR A 270 -4.33 23.07 11.80
C THR A 270 -4.59 21.57 11.95
N GLU A 271 -5.73 21.20 12.53
CA GLU A 271 -6.13 19.79 12.65
C GLU A 271 -6.32 19.15 11.28
N SER A 272 -7.05 19.80 10.38
CA SER A 272 -7.26 19.31 9.02
C SER A 272 -5.93 19.10 8.27
N MET A 273 -4.98 20.01 8.40
CA MET A 273 -3.65 19.86 7.82
C MET A 273 -2.88 18.67 8.42
N ILE A 274 -2.99 18.43 9.71
CA ILE A 274 -2.39 17.26 10.38
C ILE A 274 -3.00 15.97 9.82
N ILE A 275 -4.33 15.90 9.77
CA ILE A 275 -5.03 14.71 9.27
C ILE A 275 -4.64 14.42 7.82
N GLU A 276 -4.62 15.45 6.97
CA GLU A 276 -4.28 15.30 5.56
C GLU A 276 -2.83 14.89 5.32
N SER A 277 -1.89 15.49 6.05
CA SER A 277 -0.45 15.24 5.87
C SER A 277 0.03 13.94 6.51
N MET A 278 -0.58 13.49 7.62
CA MET A 278 -0.10 12.37 8.40
C MET A 278 -1.00 11.13 8.33
N MET A 279 -2.32 11.29 8.20
CA MET A 279 -3.24 10.18 8.36
C MET A 279 -3.92 9.76 7.05
N SER A 280 -4.80 10.59 6.49
CA SER A 280 -5.56 10.21 5.30
C SER A 280 -6.03 11.43 4.51
N ARG A 281 -6.04 11.30 3.17
CA ARG A 281 -6.66 12.25 2.24
C ARG A 281 -8.08 11.83 1.82
N ASP A 282 -8.55 10.66 2.24
CA ASP A 282 -9.93 10.22 1.97
C ASP A 282 -10.92 11.02 2.82
N PRO A 283 -11.91 11.72 2.22
CA PRO A 283 -12.83 12.59 2.98
C PRO A 283 -13.67 11.83 4.02
N LYS A 284 -14.00 10.54 3.78
CA LYS A 284 -14.76 9.74 4.74
C LYS A 284 -13.90 9.37 5.94
N MET A 285 -12.64 9.01 5.68
CA MET A 285 -11.68 8.72 6.75
C MET A 285 -11.38 9.99 7.56
N GLN A 286 -11.15 11.12 6.91
CA GLN A 286 -10.93 12.41 7.59
C GLN A 286 -12.05 12.75 8.56
N LYS A 287 -13.32 12.58 8.13
CA LYS A 287 -14.49 12.83 8.97
C LYS A 287 -14.49 11.93 10.21
N LEU A 288 -14.21 10.64 10.06
CA LEU A 288 -14.15 9.70 11.17
C LEU A 288 -12.98 10.01 12.11
N ILE A 289 -11.82 10.35 11.57
CA ILE A 289 -10.66 10.73 12.36
C ILE A 289 -10.99 11.96 13.22
N HIS A 290 -11.57 13.00 12.63
CA HIS A 290 -11.97 14.21 13.35
C HIS A 290 -13.01 13.91 14.45
N GLU A 291 -13.92 12.95 14.25
CA GLU A 291 -14.92 12.55 15.25
C GLU A 291 -14.32 11.76 16.43
N PHE A 292 -13.33 10.91 16.16
CA PHE A 292 -12.88 9.92 17.15
C PHE A 292 -11.50 10.20 17.74
N PHE A 293 -10.65 11.02 17.12
CA PHE A 293 -9.34 11.37 17.68
C PHE A 293 -9.42 12.60 18.57
N GLU A 294 -8.49 12.68 19.53
CA GLU A 294 -8.20 13.89 20.30
C GLU A 294 -6.89 14.51 19.78
N VAL A 295 -6.70 15.80 20.02
CA VAL A 295 -5.51 16.50 19.50
C VAL A 295 -4.20 15.91 19.99
N GLU A 296 -4.17 15.43 21.24
CA GLU A 296 -3.01 14.76 21.85
C GLU A 296 -2.63 13.46 21.12
N ASP A 297 -3.61 12.79 20.51
CA ASP A 297 -3.36 11.57 19.75
C ASP A 297 -2.44 11.82 18.58
N TYR A 298 -2.62 12.95 17.88
CA TYR A 298 -1.79 13.32 16.73
C TYR A 298 -0.33 13.56 17.15
N PHE A 299 -0.10 14.20 18.28
CA PHE A 299 1.25 14.43 18.77
C PHE A 299 1.90 13.15 19.26
N THR A 300 1.15 12.28 19.93
CA THR A 300 1.63 10.95 20.35
C THR A 300 2.01 10.11 19.13
N LEU A 301 1.21 10.19 18.09
CA LEU A 301 1.47 9.50 16.83
C LEU A 301 2.74 10.03 16.16
N ARG A 302 2.91 11.38 16.08
CA ARG A 302 4.12 12.00 15.55
C ARG A 302 5.38 11.59 16.31
N ASP A 303 5.32 11.50 17.63
CA ASP A 303 6.45 11.08 18.48
C ASP A 303 6.87 9.61 18.19
N ARG A 304 6.02 8.81 17.52
CA ARG A 304 6.27 7.41 17.10
C ARG A 304 6.55 7.26 15.62
N MET A 305 6.66 8.37 14.88
CA MET A 305 6.98 8.32 13.46
C MET A 305 8.48 8.42 13.21
N ILE A 306 8.92 7.67 12.21
CA ILE A 306 10.24 7.74 11.60
C ILE A 306 10.10 8.42 10.23
N GLY A 307 10.82 9.50 10.02
CA GLY A 307 10.68 10.31 8.81
C GLY A 307 9.43 11.18 8.80
N SER A 308 8.92 11.46 7.62
CA SER A 308 7.78 12.34 7.34
C SER A 308 6.78 11.69 6.39
N GLY A 309 5.69 12.41 6.08
CA GLY A 309 4.61 11.94 5.24
C GLY A 309 3.52 11.18 6.01
N ALA A 310 2.74 10.38 5.32
CA ALA A 310 1.61 9.67 5.91
C ALA A 310 2.00 8.32 6.51
N ILE A 311 1.21 7.86 7.50
CA ILE A 311 1.37 6.55 8.15
C ILE A 311 0.76 5.40 7.34
N GLY A 312 -0.01 5.71 6.29
CA GLY A 312 -0.67 4.76 5.41
C GLY A 312 -2.00 4.20 5.94
N GLY A 313 -2.72 3.53 5.04
CA GLY A 313 -4.10 3.14 5.29
C GLY A 313 -4.28 2.07 6.37
N LYS A 314 -3.43 1.04 6.38
CA LYS A 314 -3.51 -0.02 7.40
C LYS A 314 -3.29 0.51 8.82
N ALA A 315 -2.27 1.35 9.01
CA ALA A 315 -2.01 2.00 10.30
C ALA A 315 -3.17 2.92 10.70
N CYS A 316 -3.66 3.73 9.76
CA CYS A 316 -4.79 4.63 9.98
C CYS A 316 -6.06 3.87 10.37
N GLY A 317 -6.41 2.81 9.62
CA GLY A 317 -7.59 1.97 9.89
C GLY A 317 -7.52 1.27 11.25
N MET A 318 -6.36 0.74 11.61
CA MET A 318 -6.13 0.14 12.94
C MET A 318 -6.35 1.16 14.07
N LEU A 319 -5.71 2.32 13.98
CA LEU A 319 -5.81 3.35 15.01
C LEU A 319 -7.23 3.88 15.15
N LEU A 320 -7.89 4.16 14.03
CA LEU A 320 -9.27 4.64 14.01
C LEU A 320 -10.23 3.62 14.64
N ALA A 321 -10.11 2.34 14.27
CA ALA A 321 -10.94 1.29 14.85
C ALA A 321 -10.77 1.20 16.38
N ARG A 322 -9.55 1.29 16.88
CA ARG A 322 -9.27 1.31 18.32
C ARG A 322 -9.94 2.49 19.01
N LYS A 323 -9.84 3.68 18.44
CA LYS A 323 -10.47 4.89 18.99
C LYS A 323 -12.00 4.81 18.99
N ILE A 324 -12.60 4.27 17.92
CA ILE A 324 -14.05 4.05 17.85
C ILE A 324 -14.50 3.11 18.99
N VAL A 325 -13.83 1.96 19.12
CA VAL A 325 -14.22 0.96 20.12
C VAL A 325 -13.97 1.47 21.54
N GLU A 326 -12.87 2.17 21.80
CA GLU A 326 -12.58 2.80 23.10
C GLU A 326 -13.65 3.82 23.50
N LYS A 327 -14.13 4.65 22.56
CA LYS A 327 -15.18 5.66 22.83
C LYS A 327 -16.60 5.05 22.94
N LYS A 328 -16.89 3.99 22.18
CA LYS A 328 -18.24 3.42 22.06
C LYS A 328 -18.53 2.28 23.01
N LEU A 329 -17.54 1.54 23.49
CA LEU A 329 -17.75 0.37 24.34
C LEU A 329 -17.27 0.59 25.77
N ASP A 330 -18.21 0.76 26.67
CA ASP A 330 -17.92 0.88 28.10
C ASP A 330 -17.13 -0.33 28.64
N GLY A 331 -16.01 -0.05 29.29
CA GLY A 331 -15.17 -1.07 29.91
C GLY A 331 -14.28 -1.84 28.92
N TYR A 332 -14.25 -1.47 27.64
CA TYR A 332 -13.37 -2.09 26.64
C TYR A 332 -11.90 -2.07 27.07
N HIS A 333 -11.43 -0.96 27.65
CA HIS A 333 -10.06 -0.81 28.13
C HIS A 333 -9.57 -1.88 29.11
N LYS A 334 -10.51 -2.57 29.82
CA LYS A 334 -10.17 -3.66 30.75
C LYS A 334 -9.76 -4.96 30.03
N HIS A 335 -10.18 -5.11 28.80
CA HIS A 335 -9.95 -6.29 27.97
C HIS A 335 -9.18 -5.94 26.68
N ALA A 336 -8.74 -4.70 26.53
CA ALA A 336 -7.94 -4.26 25.39
C ALA A 336 -6.45 -4.32 25.70
N GLU A 337 -5.69 -4.99 24.86
CA GLU A 337 -4.24 -4.88 24.87
C GLU A 337 -3.82 -3.56 24.23
N GLN A 338 -2.95 -2.79 24.91
CA GLN A 338 -2.37 -1.58 24.34
C GLN A 338 -1.46 -1.95 23.18
N HIS A 339 -1.66 -1.31 22.02
CA HIS A 339 -0.73 -1.48 20.92
C HIS A 339 0.58 -0.74 21.20
N ASP A 340 1.66 -1.26 20.68
CA ASP A 340 2.97 -0.65 20.75
C ASP A 340 3.55 -0.64 19.33
N SER A 341 3.45 0.52 18.67
CA SER A 341 3.72 0.66 17.25
C SER A 341 4.61 1.86 16.95
N PHE A 342 5.44 1.74 15.92
CA PHE A 342 6.10 2.82 15.22
C PHE A 342 5.65 2.86 13.76
N TYR A 343 5.82 4.02 13.13
CA TYR A 343 5.36 4.27 11.77
C TYR A 343 6.50 4.85 10.96
N ILE A 344 6.90 4.17 9.88
CA ILE A 344 7.83 4.75 8.92
C ILE A 344 6.99 5.50 7.89
N GLY A 345 7.15 6.82 7.86
CA GLY A 345 6.37 7.69 6.98
C GLY A 345 6.61 7.41 5.50
N SER A 346 5.60 7.68 4.69
CA SER A 346 5.60 7.39 3.25
C SER A 346 6.74 8.06 2.46
N ASP A 347 7.28 9.18 2.94
CA ASP A 347 8.33 9.91 2.25
C ASP A 347 9.68 9.18 2.27
N ILE A 348 9.87 8.27 3.24
CA ILE A 348 11.05 7.40 3.29
C ILE A 348 11.10 6.45 2.10
N PHE A 349 9.95 5.98 1.61
CA PHE A 349 9.88 5.11 0.43
C PHE A 349 10.47 5.78 -0.82
N TYR A 350 10.03 6.99 -1.14
CA TYR A 350 10.59 7.72 -2.29
C TYR A 350 12.03 8.13 -2.07
N THR A 351 12.37 8.53 -0.85
CA THR A 351 13.78 8.83 -0.52
C THR A 351 14.67 7.61 -0.74
N TYR A 352 14.19 6.42 -0.41
CA TYR A 352 14.87 5.17 -0.66
C TYR A 352 15.05 4.91 -2.16
N ILE A 353 13.99 5.04 -2.97
CA ILE A 353 14.04 4.89 -4.44
C ILE A 353 15.06 5.86 -5.06
N VAL A 354 14.98 7.14 -4.68
CA VAL A 354 15.85 8.20 -5.23
C VAL A 354 17.31 8.00 -4.82
N SER A 355 17.56 7.74 -3.54
CA SER A 355 18.92 7.60 -3.01
C SER A 355 19.66 6.36 -3.52
N ASN A 356 18.92 5.32 -3.91
CA ASN A 356 19.49 4.09 -4.49
C ASN A 356 19.53 4.08 -6.02
N GLY A 357 19.23 5.21 -6.67
CA GLY A 357 19.29 5.34 -8.13
C GLY A 357 18.20 4.56 -8.89
N CYS A 358 17.16 4.10 -8.20
CA CYS A 358 16.06 3.32 -8.79
C CYS A 358 15.01 4.20 -9.50
N TRP A 359 15.15 5.54 -9.47
CA TRP A 359 14.13 6.44 -9.99
C TRP A 359 13.86 6.25 -11.49
N ASN A 360 14.91 6.22 -12.32
CA ASN A 360 14.71 6.05 -13.76
C ASN A 360 14.03 4.72 -14.10
N LEU A 361 14.44 3.65 -13.42
CA LEU A 361 13.82 2.34 -13.58
C LEU A 361 12.35 2.35 -13.13
N ARG A 362 12.02 3.11 -12.07
CA ARG A 362 10.64 3.32 -11.62
C ARG A 362 9.81 4.03 -12.70
N ILE A 363 10.35 5.05 -13.35
CA ILE A 363 9.66 5.74 -14.45
C ILE A 363 9.42 4.80 -15.63
N GLU A 364 10.43 4.02 -16.03
CA GLU A 364 10.28 3.02 -17.09
C GLU A 364 9.22 1.97 -16.73
N GLN A 365 9.19 1.52 -15.46
CA GLN A 365 8.21 0.55 -14.97
C GLN A 365 6.77 1.08 -15.04
N ARG A 366 6.55 2.39 -14.96
CA ARG A 366 5.20 2.97 -15.05
C ARG A 366 4.66 3.09 -16.47
N THR A 367 5.46 2.93 -17.49
CA THR A 367 4.98 2.93 -18.87
C THR A 367 4.08 1.71 -19.13
N SER A 368 3.17 1.80 -20.08
CA SER A 368 2.29 0.67 -20.45
C SER A 368 3.07 -0.59 -20.83
N GLU A 369 4.21 -0.42 -21.47
CA GLU A 369 5.12 -1.50 -21.90
C GLU A 369 5.95 -2.01 -20.73
N GLY A 370 6.53 -1.11 -19.96
CA GLY A 370 7.42 -1.46 -18.83
C GLY A 370 6.70 -1.96 -17.58
N TYR A 371 5.38 -1.79 -17.47
CA TYR A 371 4.63 -1.99 -16.22
C TYR A 371 4.85 -3.37 -15.56
N MET A 372 4.87 -4.42 -16.35
CA MET A 372 5.18 -5.77 -15.89
C MET A 372 6.62 -6.17 -16.23
N GLU A 373 7.17 -5.72 -17.37
CA GLU A 373 8.49 -6.12 -17.82
C GLU A 373 9.62 -5.60 -16.91
N LYS A 374 9.48 -4.37 -16.41
CA LYS A 374 10.49 -3.73 -15.55
C LYS A 374 10.29 -3.99 -14.06
N ALA A 375 9.19 -4.64 -13.69
CA ALA A 375 8.82 -4.86 -12.29
C ALA A 375 9.87 -5.69 -11.54
N GLU A 376 10.34 -6.81 -12.12
CA GLU A 376 11.32 -7.67 -11.45
C GLU A 376 12.68 -6.97 -11.30
N GLU A 377 13.13 -6.21 -12.30
CA GLU A 377 14.37 -5.46 -12.23
C GLU A 377 14.30 -4.40 -11.10
N LEU A 378 13.18 -3.67 -11.01
CA LEU A 378 12.95 -2.70 -9.94
C LEU A 378 12.83 -3.38 -8.58
N LYS A 379 12.14 -4.51 -8.49
CA LYS A 379 12.04 -5.32 -7.27
C LYS A 379 13.42 -5.68 -6.73
N GLN A 380 14.31 -6.15 -7.60
CA GLN A 380 15.70 -6.46 -7.22
C GLN A 380 16.46 -5.22 -6.76
N GLY A 381 16.28 -4.07 -7.40
CA GLY A 381 16.84 -2.79 -6.96
C GLY A 381 16.37 -2.41 -5.54
N LEU A 382 15.09 -2.60 -5.25
CA LEU A 382 14.53 -2.31 -3.93
C LEU A 382 15.03 -3.29 -2.85
N LEU A 383 15.26 -4.56 -3.18
CA LEU A 383 15.79 -5.55 -2.24
C LEU A 383 17.24 -5.28 -1.82
N HIS A 384 18.04 -4.62 -2.67
CA HIS A 384 19.47 -4.44 -2.45
C HIS A 384 19.88 -2.99 -2.09
N GLY A 385 18.93 -2.09 -1.94
CA GLY A 385 19.19 -0.70 -1.57
C GLY A 385 19.63 -0.52 -0.11
N SER A 386 20.10 0.68 0.20
CA SER A 386 20.54 1.09 1.54
C SER A 386 19.75 2.30 2.04
N PHE A 387 19.56 2.38 3.35
CA PHE A 387 18.94 3.53 4.01
C PHE A 387 19.97 4.60 4.35
N SER A 388 19.52 5.86 4.40
CA SER A 388 20.40 6.96 4.80
C SER A 388 20.89 6.81 6.25
N PRO A 389 22.08 7.35 6.60
CA PRO A 389 22.57 7.30 7.99
C PRO A 389 21.56 7.86 8.99
N ALA A 390 20.86 8.95 8.66
CA ALA A 390 19.86 9.56 9.52
C ALA A 390 18.65 8.64 9.75
N THR A 391 18.16 7.98 8.69
CA THR A 391 17.08 6.99 8.79
C THR A 391 17.52 5.78 9.62
N ARG A 392 18.74 5.29 9.41
CA ARG A 392 19.30 4.15 10.16
C ARG A 392 19.43 4.46 11.66
N GLU A 393 19.78 5.69 12.01
CA GLU A 393 19.82 6.10 13.41
C GLU A 393 18.44 6.08 14.07
N GLN A 394 17.40 6.52 13.35
CA GLN A 394 16.02 6.43 13.84
C GLN A 394 15.56 4.97 13.98
N PHE A 395 15.95 4.09 13.06
CA PHE A 395 15.70 2.64 13.16
C PHE A 395 16.38 2.04 14.40
N ARG A 396 17.63 2.42 14.65
CA ARG A 396 18.39 1.99 15.84
C ARG A 396 17.65 2.38 17.12
N ASN A 397 17.25 3.63 17.25
CA ASN A 397 16.51 4.13 18.41
C ASN A 397 15.19 3.37 18.65
N MET A 398 14.46 3.06 17.59
CA MET A 398 13.25 2.24 17.65
C MET A 398 13.55 0.80 18.11
N LEU A 399 14.58 0.17 17.57
CA LEU A 399 14.96 -1.20 17.95
C LEU A 399 15.49 -1.25 19.40
N GLU A 400 16.20 -0.23 19.85
CA GLU A 400 16.61 -0.09 21.27
C GLU A 400 15.39 0.05 22.18
N TYR A 401 14.38 0.82 21.78
CA TYR A 401 13.11 0.92 22.48
C TYR A 401 12.40 -0.42 22.61
N TYR A 402 12.30 -1.19 21.53
CA TYR A 402 11.68 -2.52 21.57
C TYR A 402 12.51 -3.55 22.33
N GLY A 403 13.80 -3.30 22.51
CA GLY A 403 14.73 -4.27 23.10
C GLY A 403 14.76 -5.57 22.29
N GLN A 404 14.64 -6.71 22.96
CA GLN A 404 14.66 -8.04 22.33
C GLN A 404 13.24 -8.63 22.16
N ASN A 405 12.21 -7.79 22.07
CA ASN A 405 10.85 -8.26 21.82
C ASN A 405 10.62 -8.49 20.32
N PRO A 406 9.92 -9.54 19.95
CA PRO A 406 9.53 -9.76 18.56
C PRO A 406 8.68 -8.61 18.02
N ILE A 407 8.97 -8.24 16.78
CA ILE A 407 8.23 -7.21 16.05
C ILE A 407 7.75 -7.75 14.71
N ILE A 408 6.73 -7.14 14.17
CA ILE A 408 6.25 -7.37 12.80
C ILE A 408 6.37 -6.07 12.01
N VAL A 409 6.89 -6.19 10.79
CA VAL A 409 7.01 -5.09 9.81
C VAL A 409 5.92 -5.30 8.77
N ARG A 410 4.94 -4.42 8.72
CA ARG A 410 3.74 -4.54 7.88
C ARG A 410 3.69 -3.43 6.84
N SER A 411 3.25 -3.75 5.64
CA SER A 411 2.86 -2.74 4.65
C SER A 411 1.76 -1.84 5.22
N SER A 412 1.80 -0.59 4.83
CA SER A 412 0.75 0.40 5.12
C SER A 412 0.72 1.43 4.00
N SER A 413 0.43 0.97 2.78
CA SER A 413 0.32 1.84 1.61
C SER A 413 -0.81 2.84 1.78
N LEU A 414 -0.68 4.01 1.16
CA LEU A 414 -1.76 5.00 1.12
C LEU A 414 -2.98 4.51 0.34
N LEU A 415 -2.82 3.50 -0.52
CA LEU A 415 -3.90 2.90 -1.28
C LEU A 415 -4.57 1.72 -0.54
N GLU A 416 -3.97 1.23 0.55
CA GLU A 416 -4.43 0.08 1.35
C GLU A 416 -5.54 0.45 2.32
N ASP A 417 -6.46 -0.49 2.58
CA ASP A 417 -7.47 -0.45 3.64
C ASP A 417 -8.40 0.79 3.63
N GLY A 418 -8.52 1.45 2.46
CA GLY A 418 -9.43 2.56 2.26
C GLY A 418 -10.81 2.13 1.74
N PHE A 419 -11.74 3.08 1.67
CA PHE A 419 -13.05 2.84 1.07
C PHE A 419 -12.92 2.48 -0.42
N GLY A 420 -13.20 1.22 -0.75
CA GLY A 420 -13.17 0.70 -2.12
C GLY A 420 -11.90 -0.03 -2.54
N ASN A 421 -10.84 -0.02 -1.74
CA ASN A 421 -9.58 -0.71 -2.05
C ASN A 421 -9.03 -1.38 -0.79
N ALA A 422 -9.00 -2.69 -0.75
CA ALA A 422 -8.49 -3.42 0.42
C ALA A 422 -7.02 -3.85 0.28
N PHE A 423 -6.54 -4.15 -0.93
CA PHE A 423 -5.19 -4.69 -1.17
C PHE A 423 -4.85 -5.93 -0.33
N ALA A 424 -5.85 -6.72 0.01
CA ALA A 424 -5.69 -7.88 0.88
C ALA A 424 -4.66 -8.87 0.33
N GLY A 425 -3.60 -9.16 1.10
CA GLY A 425 -2.55 -10.08 0.72
C GLY A 425 -1.76 -9.73 -0.54
N LYS A 426 -1.71 -8.44 -0.90
CA LYS A 426 -0.95 -7.97 -2.07
C LYS A 426 0.45 -7.53 -1.70
N TYR A 427 0.64 -7.11 -0.47
CA TYR A 427 1.91 -6.66 0.06
C TYR A 427 2.36 -7.55 1.22
N GLU A 428 3.65 -7.68 1.38
CA GLU A 428 4.26 -8.54 2.38
C GLU A 428 4.18 -7.96 3.79
N SER A 429 4.21 -8.88 4.77
CA SER A 429 4.40 -8.59 6.19
C SER A 429 5.45 -9.54 6.73
N VAL A 430 6.44 -9.02 7.45
CA VAL A 430 7.60 -9.79 7.88
C VAL A 430 7.71 -9.79 9.40
N PHE A 431 7.69 -10.98 10.00
CA PHE A 431 8.00 -11.16 11.42
C PHE A 431 9.51 -11.12 11.65
N CYS A 432 9.95 -10.30 12.58
CA CYS A 432 11.32 -10.22 13.04
C CYS A 432 11.37 -10.66 14.50
N PRO A 433 12.03 -11.77 14.83
CA PRO A 433 12.22 -12.18 16.22
C PRO A 433 12.99 -11.16 17.06
N ASN A 434 13.79 -10.31 16.41
CA ASN A 434 14.46 -9.15 16.98
C ASN A 434 15.39 -9.50 18.16
N ARG A 435 16.17 -10.56 18.03
CA ARG A 435 17.16 -11.01 19.01
C ARG A 435 18.58 -10.92 18.48
N GLY A 436 19.53 -10.82 19.38
CA GLY A 436 20.95 -10.68 19.07
C GLY A 436 21.50 -9.28 19.28
N GLU A 437 22.70 -9.04 18.77
CA GLU A 437 23.34 -7.73 18.83
C GLU A 437 22.57 -6.70 17.98
N ILE A 438 22.76 -5.42 18.32
CA ILE A 438 21.98 -4.35 17.67
C ILE A 438 22.20 -4.30 16.15
N GLU A 439 23.42 -4.60 15.68
CA GLU A 439 23.72 -4.59 14.24
C GLU A 439 23.03 -5.75 13.50
N GLU A 440 22.94 -6.93 14.11
CA GLU A 440 22.22 -8.07 13.56
C GLU A 440 20.72 -7.78 13.47
N ARG A 441 20.15 -7.16 14.51
CA ARG A 441 18.75 -6.75 14.54
C ARG A 441 18.46 -5.65 13.52
N MET A 442 19.39 -4.70 13.35
CA MET A 442 19.33 -3.66 12.34
C MET A 442 19.29 -4.25 10.92
N GLU A 443 20.19 -5.18 10.63
CA GLU A 443 20.25 -5.83 9.32
C GLU A 443 18.96 -6.61 9.02
N ALA A 444 18.48 -7.40 9.98
CA ALA A 444 17.24 -8.16 9.87
C ALA A 444 16.02 -7.23 9.65
N PHE A 445 15.97 -6.12 10.39
CA PHE A 445 14.91 -5.13 10.27
C PHE A 445 14.96 -4.39 8.91
N GLU A 446 16.13 -3.90 8.52
CA GLU A 446 16.31 -3.25 7.22
C GLU A 446 15.92 -4.17 6.07
N ASN A 447 16.26 -5.47 6.17
CA ASN A 447 15.87 -6.47 5.19
C ASN A 447 14.35 -6.67 5.16
N ALA A 448 13.68 -6.71 6.32
CA ALA A 448 12.22 -6.77 6.39
C ALA A 448 11.57 -5.58 5.70
N VAL A 449 12.07 -4.36 5.92
CA VAL A 449 11.57 -3.15 5.24
C VAL A 449 11.80 -3.23 3.74
N ARG A 450 12.96 -3.72 3.28
CA ARG A 450 13.25 -3.93 1.84
C ARG A 450 12.27 -4.90 1.21
N ILE A 451 11.96 -6.02 1.87
CA ILE A 451 10.98 -7.00 1.40
C ILE A 451 9.61 -6.36 1.24
N VAL A 452 9.15 -5.57 2.22
CA VAL A 452 7.87 -4.87 2.12
C VAL A 452 7.88 -3.85 0.99
N TYR A 453 8.94 -3.05 0.83
CA TYR A 453 9.05 -2.12 -0.29
C TYR A 453 9.06 -2.84 -1.64
N ALA A 454 9.80 -3.93 -1.76
CA ALA A 454 9.90 -4.73 -2.97
C ALA A 454 8.57 -5.40 -3.35
N SER A 455 7.71 -5.73 -2.37
CA SER A 455 6.40 -6.33 -2.63
C SER A 455 5.44 -5.42 -3.41
N THR A 456 5.72 -4.11 -3.46
CA THR A 456 4.99 -3.19 -4.35
C THR A 456 5.14 -3.54 -5.83
N MET A 457 6.16 -4.30 -6.19
CA MET A 457 6.45 -4.76 -7.54
C MET A 457 6.01 -6.20 -7.79
N ASP A 458 5.32 -6.84 -6.86
CA ASP A 458 4.81 -8.19 -7.06
C ASP A 458 3.74 -8.23 -8.16
N PRO A 459 3.75 -9.25 -9.03
CA PRO A 459 2.79 -9.35 -10.12
C PRO A 459 1.33 -9.25 -9.67
N SER A 460 0.99 -9.83 -8.52
CA SER A 460 -0.36 -9.76 -7.94
C SER A 460 -0.76 -8.35 -7.51
N ALA A 461 0.17 -7.57 -6.97
CA ALA A 461 -0.05 -6.18 -6.57
C ALA A 461 -0.19 -5.26 -7.80
N LEU A 462 0.66 -5.46 -8.80
CA LEU A 462 0.62 -4.70 -10.05
C LEU A 462 -0.67 -4.94 -10.83
N GLU A 463 -1.09 -6.20 -10.97
CA GLU A 463 -2.31 -6.55 -11.66
C GLU A 463 -3.55 -6.03 -10.91
N TYR A 464 -3.57 -6.13 -9.59
CA TYR A 464 -4.63 -5.54 -8.78
C TYR A 464 -4.76 -4.03 -9.02
N ARG A 465 -3.64 -3.28 -9.02
CA ARG A 465 -3.65 -1.84 -9.31
C ARG A 465 -4.18 -1.54 -10.71
N ARG A 466 -3.73 -2.29 -11.71
CA ARG A 466 -4.18 -2.13 -13.10
C ARG A 466 -5.69 -2.38 -13.23
N ASN A 467 -6.20 -3.47 -12.66
CA ASN A 467 -7.62 -3.82 -12.73
C ASN A 467 -8.52 -2.81 -12.01
N ARG A 468 -7.97 -2.09 -11.03
CA ARG A 468 -8.67 -1.01 -10.30
C ARG A 468 -8.48 0.38 -10.90
N GLY A 469 -7.72 0.52 -11.99
CA GLY A 469 -7.36 1.83 -12.55
C GLY A 469 -6.51 2.67 -11.60
N LEU A 470 -5.71 2.01 -10.75
CA LEU A 470 -4.80 2.63 -9.78
C LEU A 470 -3.35 2.63 -10.28
N ASP A 471 -3.08 2.10 -11.45
CA ASP A 471 -1.77 2.02 -12.08
C ASP A 471 -1.11 3.40 -12.28
N ASN A 472 -1.93 4.44 -12.48
CA ASN A 472 -1.48 5.84 -12.58
C ASN A 472 -1.56 6.62 -11.26
N LYS A 473 -1.98 5.99 -10.16
CA LYS A 473 -1.98 6.63 -8.84
C LYS A 473 -0.60 6.57 -8.21
N ASP A 474 -0.36 7.54 -7.33
CA ASP A 474 0.86 7.61 -6.55
C ASP A 474 0.90 6.49 -5.50
N GLU A 475 1.83 5.54 -5.65
CA GLU A 475 2.03 4.45 -4.70
C GLU A 475 3.06 4.87 -3.66
N GLN A 476 2.60 5.20 -2.50
CA GLN A 476 3.44 5.58 -1.37
C GLN A 476 3.36 4.52 -0.28
N MET A 477 4.44 3.77 -0.08
CA MET A 477 4.51 2.71 0.90
C MET A 477 5.02 3.24 2.25
N ALA A 478 4.12 3.48 3.18
CA ALA A 478 4.47 3.61 4.59
C ALA A 478 4.61 2.21 5.23
N ILE A 479 5.25 2.15 6.39
CA ILE A 479 5.46 0.89 7.13
C ILE A 479 4.88 1.02 8.53
N LEU A 480 4.13 0.02 8.95
CA LEU A 480 3.68 -0.17 10.32
C LEU A 480 4.57 -1.20 11.02
N VAL A 481 5.30 -0.78 12.04
CA VAL A 481 6.13 -1.66 12.87
C VAL A 481 5.45 -1.86 14.21
N GLN A 482 5.14 -3.10 14.56
CA GLN A 482 4.39 -3.41 15.78
C GLN A 482 5.13 -4.45 16.63
N ARG A 483 5.10 -4.29 17.96
CA ARG A 483 5.46 -5.36 18.87
C ARG A 483 4.45 -6.50 18.70
N VAL A 484 4.95 -7.70 18.50
CA VAL A 484 4.09 -8.90 18.40
C VAL A 484 3.42 -9.16 19.75
N SER A 485 2.10 -9.25 19.72
CA SER A 485 1.31 -9.68 20.89
C SER A 485 1.55 -11.17 21.18
N GLY A 486 1.73 -11.54 22.43
CA GLY A 486 1.92 -12.94 22.80
C GLY A 486 2.73 -13.15 24.08
N ALA A 487 3.05 -14.41 24.34
CA ALA A 487 3.82 -14.84 25.49
C ALA A 487 4.78 -15.99 25.11
N TYR A 488 5.73 -16.27 26.00
CA TYR A 488 6.68 -17.35 25.85
C TYR A 488 6.09 -18.70 26.29
N TYR A 489 6.21 -19.70 25.42
CA TYR A 489 5.88 -21.11 25.67
C TYR A 489 7.12 -21.95 25.37
N GLY A 490 8.02 -22.09 26.34
CA GLY A 490 9.35 -22.65 26.13
C GLY A 490 10.16 -21.79 25.16
N PRO A 491 10.69 -22.36 24.08
CA PRO A 491 11.44 -21.62 23.08
C PRO A 491 10.56 -20.81 22.12
N TYR A 492 9.24 -20.98 22.18
CA TYR A 492 8.29 -20.39 21.25
C TYR A 492 7.62 -19.16 21.83
N PHE A 493 7.42 -18.16 20.97
CA PHE A 493 6.66 -16.96 21.28
C PHE A 493 5.45 -16.86 20.34
N MET A 494 4.27 -16.69 20.91
CA MET A 494 3.01 -16.56 20.15
C MET A 494 1.89 -15.98 21.02
N PRO A 495 0.82 -15.38 20.46
CA PRO A 495 -0.44 -15.15 21.18
C PRO A 495 -1.15 -16.47 21.46
N CYS A 496 -2.07 -16.45 22.42
CA CYS A 496 -2.86 -17.65 22.70
C CYS A 496 -3.72 -18.08 21.51
N THR A 497 -4.42 -17.13 20.94
CA THR A 497 -5.15 -17.29 19.67
C THR A 497 -5.08 -16.01 18.88
N ALA A 498 -5.33 -16.12 17.59
CA ALA A 498 -5.46 -14.98 16.69
C ALA A 498 -6.60 -15.27 15.70
N GLY A 499 -7.03 -14.25 14.97
CA GLY A 499 -8.08 -14.48 14.01
C GLY A 499 -8.49 -13.27 13.22
N VAL A 500 -9.49 -13.51 12.38
CA VAL A 500 -10.17 -12.48 11.59
C VAL A 500 -11.64 -12.45 12.00
N GLY A 501 -12.19 -11.26 12.15
CA GLY A 501 -13.61 -11.05 12.46
C GLY A 501 -14.29 -10.27 11.35
N TYR A 502 -15.47 -10.69 10.98
CA TYR A 502 -16.32 -10.04 9.97
C TYR A 502 -17.60 -9.55 10.63
N SER A 503 -17.96 -8.29 10.41
CA SER A 503 -19.22 -7.75 10.96
C SER A 503 -20.46 -8.29 10.27
N TYR A 504 -20.31 -8.84 9.08
CA TYR A 504 -21.37 -9.48 8.32
C TYR A 504 -20.85 -10.80 7.73
N SER A 505 -21.64 -11.88 7.89
CA SER A 505 -21.34 -13.17 7.30
C SER A 505 -22.31 -13.45 6.16
N ALA A 506 -21.84 -13.42 4.93
CA ALA A 506 -22.64 -13.83 3.78
C ALA A 506 -22.90 -15.35 3.72
N TYR A 507 -22.28 -16.14 4.62
CA TYR A 507 -22.39 -17.59 4.65
C TYR A 507 -23.24 -18.07 5.83
N LYS A 508 -24.36 -18.74 5.51
CA LYS A 508 -25.24 -19.38 6.48
C LYS A 508 -25.00 -20.88 6.44
N TRP A 509 -24.34 -21.44 7.43
CA TRP A 509 -24.23 -22.91 7.57
C TRP A 509 -25.37 -23.56 8.35
N MET A 510 -26.28 -22.72 8.86
CA MET A 510 -27.55 -23.16 9.47
C MET A 510 -28.71 -22.26 9.01
N PRO A 511 -29.92 -22.81 8.78
CA PRO A 511 -31.04 -22.04 8.24
C PRO A 511 -31.45 -20.80 9.05
N ASP A 512 -31.34 -20.88 10.37
CA ASP A 512 -31.77 -19.84 11.32
C ASP A 512 -30.63 -18.94 11.79
N MET A 513 -29.48 -18.95 11.13
CA MET A 513 -28.30 -18.16 11.52
C MET A 513 -28.48 -16.69 11.12
N ASP A 514 -28.20 -15.77 12.05
CA ASP A 514 -28.21 -14.36 11.77
C ASP A 514 -26.87 -13.92 11.15
N PRO A 515 -26.83 -13.54 9.86
CA PRO A 515 -25.60 -13.09 9.22
C PRO A 515 -25.05 -11.79 9.80
N SER A 516 -25.90 -10.93 10.35
CA SER A 516 -25.54 -9.62 10.92
C SER A 516 -24.95 -9.73 12.33
N ALA A 517 -24.98 -10.91 12.93
CA ALA A 517 -24.38 -11.15 14.25
C ALA A 517 -22.85 -11.09 14.21
N GLY A 518 -22.25 -11.19 13.02
CA GLY A 518 -20.82 -11.26 12.81
C GLY A 518 -20.27 -12.69 12.90
N MET A 519 -19.07 -12.86 12.36
CA MET A 519 -18.37 -14.13 12.28
C MET A 519 -16.92 -13.96 12.71
N LEU A 520 -16.37 -14.99 13.36
CA LEU A 520 -14.93 -15.07 13.66
C LEU A 520 -14.32 -16.29 13.00
N ARG A 521 -13.08 -16.14 12.58
CA ARG A 521 -12.15 -17.23 12.25
C ARG A 521 -11.05 -17.19 13.29
N ILE A 522 -10.87 -18.29 14.01
CA ILE A 522 -9.93 -18.34 15.13
C ILE A 522 -8.93 -19.46 14.88
N VAL A 523 -7.66 -19.16 15.13
CA VAL A 523 -6.55 -20.10 15.08
C VAL A 523 -5.70 -19.94 16.34
N MET A 524 -4.93 -20.96 16.66
CA MET A 524 -3.87 -20.92 17.65
C MET A 524 -2.60 -20.34 17.02
N GLY A 525 -1.81 -19.55 17.75
CA GLY A 525 -0.55 -18.99 17.28
C GLY A 525 -0.71 -17.62 16.59
N LEU A 526 0.21 -17.31 15.69
CA LEU A 526 0.42 -15.94 15.15
C LEU A 526 -0.72 -15.39 14.28
N GLY A 527 -1.63 -16.22 13.81
CA GLY A 527 -2.80 -15.74 13.05
C GLY A 527 -2.70 -15.88 11.53
N THR A 528 -1.55 -16.15 10.98
CA THR A 528 -1.31 -16.39 9.55
C THR A 528 -2.25 -17.45 8.98
N LYS A 529 -2.46 -18.55 9.70
CA LYS A 529 -3.41 -19.63 9.33
C LYS A 529 -4.89 -19.21 9.34
N ALA A 530 -5.25 -18.08 9.91
CA ALA A 530 -6.61 -17.57 9.83
C ALA A 530 -6.95 -17.02 8.45
N VAL A 531 -5.94 -16.56 7.72
CA VAL A 531 -6.04 -15.97 6.38
C VAL A 531 -5.55 -16.95 5.33
N ASP A 532 -4.31 -17.45 5.50
CA ASP A 532 -3.69 -18.40 4.59
C ASP A 532 -3.94 -19.83 5.05
N ARG A 533 -4.49 -20.65 4.17
CA ARG A 533 -4.68 -22.07 4.43
C ARG A 533 -3.57 -22.90 3.81
N THR A 534 -3.00 -23.78 4.61
CA THR A 534 -2.16 -24.88 4.16
C THR A 534 -2.93 -26.20 4.25
N GLU A 535 -2.40 -27.26 3.67
CA GLU A 535 -2.99 -28.60 3.69
C GLU A 535 -3.37 -29.05 5.11
N ASN A 536 -4.58 -29.54 5.24
CA ASN A 536 -5.12 -30.14 6.48
C ASN A 536 -5.13 -29.23 7.70
N ASP A 537 -5.03 -27.91 7.54
CA ASP A 537 -5.16 -26.94 8.61
C ASP A 537 -6.44 -26.10 8.45
N TYR A 538 -7.33 -26.16 9.45
CA TYR A 538 -8.64 -25.52 9.42
C TYR A 538 -8.80 -24.57 10.58
N PRO A 539 -9.08 -23.28 10.33
CA PRO A 539 -9.46 -22.35 11.39
C PRO A 539 -10.82 -22.71 11.95
N ARG A 540 -11.04 -22.44 13.22
CA ARG A 540 -12.34 -22.54 13.84
C ARG A 540 -13.24 -21.42 13.34
N LEU A 541 -14.32 -21.77 12.63
CA LEU A 541 -15.37 -20.83 12.20
C LEU A 541 -16.41 -20.68 13.31
N VAL A 542 -16.80 -19.45 13.58
CA VAL A 542 -17.70 -19.10 14.68
C VAL A 542 -18.69 -18.04 14.23
N ASN A 543 -19.97 -18.32 14.29
CA ASN A 543 -20.97 -17.26 14.18
C ASN A 543 -21.29 -16.69 15.57
N LEU A 544 -21.29 -15.38 15.71
CA LEU A 544 -21.49 -14.68 16.99
C LEU A 544 -22.97 -14.65 17.45
N ASP A 545 -23.89 -15.17 16.64
CA ASP A 545 -25.26 -15.45 17.08
C ASP A 545 -25.30 -16.67 18.01
N ARG A 546 -24.58 -17.74 17.64
CA ARG A 546 -24.47 -18.99 18.39
C ARG A 546 -23.03 -19.50 18.43
N PRO A 547 -22.14 -18.86 19.20
CA PRO A 547 -20.70 -19.10 19.13
C PRO A 547 -20.28 -20.50 19.58
N GLU A 548 -21.07 -21.17 20.37
CA GLU A 548 -20.80 -22.52 20.88
C GLU A 548 -21.15 -23.63 19.87
N VAL A 549 -21.92 -23.30 18.83
CA VAL A 549 -22.40 -24.30 17.87
C VAL A 549 -21.32 -24.61 16.82
N THR A 550 -21.18 -25.90 16.53
CA THR A 550 -20.30 -26.40 15.47
C THR A 550 -21.08 -27.25 14.48
N MET A 551 -20.71 -27.21 13.20
CA MET A 551 -21.28 -28.12 12.20
C MET A 551 -20.83 -29.57 12.39
N LEU A 552 -19.71 -29.80 12.99
CA LEU A 552 -19.12 -31.10 13.20
C LEU A 552 -19.63 -31.70 14.52
N THR A 553 -20.24 -32.86 14.45
CA THR A 553 -20.88 -33.51 15.58
C THR A 553 -20.00 -34.55 16.24
N SER A 554 -19.20 -35.28 15.45
CA SER A 554 -18.25 -36.29 15.99
C SER A 554 -16.95 -35.68 16.46
N VAL A 555 -16.34 -36.26 17.49
CA VAL A 555 -15.01 -35.82 17.99
C VAL A 555 -13.94 -36.05 16.92
N ALA A 556 -14.04 -37.17 16.21
CA ALA A 556 -13.10 -37.50 15.14
C ALA A 556 -13.11 -36.48 14.00
N ASP A 557 -14.33 -36.01 13.60
CA ASP A 557 -14.43 -34.97 12.56
C ASP A 557 -13.92 -33.61 13.08
N LYS A 558 -14.24 -33.24 14.32
CA LYS A 558 -13.70 -32.01 14.93
C LYS A 558 -12.18 -32.02 14.95
N HIS A 559 -11.55 -33.16 15.28
CA HIS A 559 -10.10 -33.28 15.26
C HIS A 559 -9.57 -33.24 13.81
N ARG A 560 -10.18 -33.97 12.90
CA ARG A 560 -9.76 -34.03 11.50
C ARG A 560 -9.79 -32.65 10.83
N PHE A 561 -10.82 -31.85 11.11
CA PHE A 561 -11.03 -30.52 10.53
C PHE A 561 -10.65 -29.40 11.53
N SER A 562 -9.58 -29.59 12.28
CA SER A 562 -8.96 -28.59 13.16
C SER A 562 -7.60 -28.14 12.63
N GLN A 563 -7.01 -27.20 13.31
CA GLN A 563 -5.64 -26.78 13.04
C GLN A 563 -4.64 -27.79 13.63
N HIS A 564 -3.71 -28.27 12.82
CA HIS A 564 -2.67 -29.25 13.19
C HIS A 564 -1.29 -28.62 13.35
N LYS A 565 -0.99 -27.59 12.56
CA LYS A 565 0.28 -26.89 12.54
C LYS A 565 0.09 -25.43 12.96
N ILE A 566 1.00 -24.94 13.75
CA ILE A 566 0.92 -23.63 14.39
C ILE A 566 2.16 -22.81 13.97
N ASP A 567 1.92 -21.60 13.46
CA ASP A 567 2.98 -20.66 13.19
C ASP A 567 3.37 -19.94 14.48
N VAL A 568 4.66 -19.98 14.78
CA VAL A 568 5.26 -19.45 16.01
C VAL A 568 6.57 -18.75 15.70
N ILE A 569 7.01 -17.87 16.58
CA ILE A 569 8.36 -17.34 16.55
C ILE A 569 9.24 -18.22 17.44
N ASN A 570 10.20 -18.91 16.85
CA ASN A 570 11.19 -19.65 17.59
C ASN A 570 12.30 -18.69 18.06
N MET A 571 12.30 -18.39 19.35
CA MET A 571 13.20 -17.39 19.95
C MET A 571 14.63 -17.93 20.15
N GLU A 572 14.84 -19.23 20.09
CA GLU A 572 16.19 -19.83 20.14
C GLU A 572 16.83 -19.86 18.75
N LYS A 573 16.05 -20.19 17.72
CA LYS A 573 16.53 -20.21 16.33
C LYS A 573 16.52 -18.81 15.67
N ASN A 574 15.85 -17.85 16.28
CA ASN A 574 15.67 -16.49 15.76
C ASN A 574 14.94 -16.45 14.39
N GLU A 575 13.90 -17.29 14.24
CA GLU A 575 13.14 -17.42 12.99
C GLU A 575 11.65 -17.70 13.21
N LEU A 576 10.84 -17.44 12.18
CA LEU A 576 9.45 -17.91 12.10
C LEU A 576 9.46 -19.41 11.78
N GLU A 577 8.67 -20.19 12.51
CA GLU A 577 8.63 -21.65 12.36
C GLU A 577 7.18 -22.15 12.35
N GLU A 578 6.85 -23.07 11.45
CA GLU A 578 5.63 -23.84 11.48
C GLU A 578 5.86 -25.15 12.25
N VAL A 579 5.19 -25.33 13.37
CA VAL A 579 5.37 -26.48 14.24
C VAL A 579 4.08 -27.27 14.40
N PRO A 580 4.14 -28.62 14.49
CA PRO A 580 2.96 -29.42 14.81
C PRO A 580 2.51 -29.15 16.26
N LEU A 581 1.19 -29.23 16.52
CA LEU A 581 0.64 -29.06 17.87
C LEU A 581 1.36 -29.90 18.92
N SER A 582 1.74 -31.13 18.58
CA SER A 582 2.46 -32.05 19.48
C SER A 582 3.80 -31.50 19.99
N ALA A 583 4.47 -30.64 19.23
CA ALA A 583 5.72 -30.00 19.67
C ALA A 583 5.48 -28.90 20.73
N LEU A 584 4.32 -28.28 20.72
CA LEU A 584 3.94 -27.22 21.66
C LEU A 584 3.40 -27.80 22.99
N LEU A 585 2.73 -28.95 22.97
CA LEU A 585 2.05 -29.53 24.13
C LEU A 585 2.92 -29.59 25.41
N PRO A 586 4.22 -29.92 25.38
CA PRO A 586 5.05 -29.95 26.59
C PRO A 586 5.21 -28.60 27.26
N TYR A 587 5.13 -27.50 26.50
CA TYR A 587 5.36 -26.13 26.96
C TYR A 587 4.09 -25.39 27.33
N LEU A 588 2.92 -25.90 26.92
CA LEU A 588 1.64 -25.25 27.19
C LEU A 588 1.17 -25.52 28.62
N PRO A 589 0.85 -24.48 29.39
CA PRO A 589 0.29 -24.64 30.73
C PRO A 589 -1.11 -25.29 30.68
N ARG A 590 -1.51 -25.95 31.76
CA ARG A 590 -2.77 -26.66 31.85
C ARG A 590 -3.99 -25.78 31.58
N TRP A 591 -3.96 -24.52 32.08
CA TRP A 591 -5.05 -23.58 31.84
C TRP A 591 -5.21 -23.26 30.35
N TYR A 592 -4.12 -23.13 29.61
CA TYR A 592 -4.13 -22.91 28.18
C TYR A 592 -4.77 -24.10 27.43
N LYS A 593 -4.26 -25.30 27.73
CA LYS A 593 -4.80 -26.54 27.13
C LYS A 593 -6.30 -26.65 27.33
N ASN A 594 -6.78 -26.40 28.56
CA ASN A 594 -8.20 -26.47 28.90
C ASN A 594 -9.05 -25.42 28.16
N THR A 595 -8.49 -24.27 27.74
CA THR A 595 -9.26 -23.19 27.11
C THR A 595 -9.24 -23.30 25.57
N VAL A 596 -8.11 -23.68 24.99
CA VAL A 596 -7.90 -23.65 23.52
C VAL A 596 -8.01 -25.04 22.89
N LEU A 597 -7.69 -26.09 23.65
CA LEU A 597 -7.64 -27.47 23.15
C LEU A 597 -8.79 -28.32 23.72
N GLU A 598 -9.14 -29.36 23.01
CA GLU A 598 -10.02 -30.47 23.45
C GLU A 598 -9.29 -31.80 23.30
N HIS A 599 -9.77 -32.81 24.07
CA HIS A 599 -9.28 -34.19 23.96
C HIS A 599 -10.04 -34.96 22.88
N ASP A 600 -9.29 -35.69 22.05
CA ASP A 600 -9.87 -36.73 21.21
C ASP A 600 -9.96 -38.04 22.00
N THR A 601 -11.03 -38.18 22.79
CA THR A 601 -11.27 -39.32 23.65
C THR A 601 -11.38 -40.63 22.87
N GLU A 602 -11.94 -40.59 21.67
CA GLU A 602 -12.04 -41.79 20.81
C GLU A 602 -10.67 -42.25 20.31
N ALA A 603 -9.77 -41.32 19.97
CA ALA A 603 -8.41 -41.65 19.60
C ALA A 603 -7.61 -42.15 20.81
N GLU A 604 -7.81 -41.54 21.99
CA GLU A 604 -7.17 -41.98 23.25
C GLU A 604 -7.60 -43.39 23.61
N ASP A 605 -8.88 -43.76 23.51
CA ASP A 605 -9.36 -45.11 23.79
C ASP A 605 -8.78 -46.14 22.80
N ARG A 606 -8.74 -45.82 21.52
CA ARG A 606 -8.09 -46.67 20.50
C ARG A 606 -6.58 -46.91 20.79
N LEU A 607 -5.86 -45.87 21.22
CA LEU A 607 -4.46 -46.01 21.62
C LEU A 607 -4.31 -46.85 22.89
N LYS A 608 -5.19 -46.68 23.84
CA LYS A 608 -5.22 -47.46 25.09
C LYS A 608 -5.51 -48.93 24.84
N GLU A 609 -6.43 -49.25 23.94
CA GLU A 609 -6.68 -50.64 23.47
C GLU A 609 -5.44 -51.24 22.78
N ALA A 610 -4.68 -50.40 22.09
CA ALA A 610 -3.37 -50.79 21.47
C ALA A 610 -2.19 -50.81 22.46
N GLY A 611 -2.46 -50.66 23.79
CA GLY A 611 -1.44 -50.65 24.83
C GLY A 611 -0.58 -49.37 24.88
N ARG A 612 -1.01 -48.32 24.23
CA ARG A 612 -0.33 -47.01 24.22
C ARG A 612 -1.15 -46.01 25.02
N TYR A 613 -0.55 -45.40 26.01
CA TYR A 613 -1.21 -44.35 26.84
C TYR A 613 -0.64 -43.01 26.48
N ARG A 614 -1.47 -42.18 25.77
CA ARG A 614 -1.11 -40.81 25.34
C ARG A 614 -2.36 -39.97 25.22
N ASP A 615 -2.33 -38.76 25.80
CA ASP A 615 -3.36 -37.77 25.59
C ASP A 615 -3.27 -37.27 24.13
N VAL A 616 -4.41 -37.13 23.48
CA VAL A 616 -4.56 -36.64 22.11
C VAL A 616 -5.37 -35.36 22.15
N TYR A 617 -4.74 -34.26 21.78
CA TYR A 617 -5.36 -32.93 21.76
C TYR A 617 -5.55 -32.43 20.34
N PHE A 618 -6.57 -31.61 20.15
CA PHE A 618 -6.78 -30.83 18.94
C PHE A 618 -7.23 -29.39 19.27
N VAL A 619 -7.05 -28.45 18.33
CA VAL A 619 -7.42 -27.05 18.50
C VAL A 619 -8.93 -26.88 18.30
N SER A 620 -9.64 -26.39 19.30
CA SER A 620 -11.08 -26.18 19.23
C SER A 620 -11.53 -24.78 19.64
N CYS A 621 -10.78 -24.14 20.54
CA CYS A 621 -11.11 -22.88 21.20
C CYS A 621 -12.49 -22.88 21.91
N GLN A 622 -13.05 -24.05 22.20
CA GLN A 622 -14.45 -24.19 22.67
C GLN A 622 -14.70 -23.47 24.00
N GLN A 623 -13.76 -23.52 24.93
CA GLN A 623 -13.93 -22.86 26.23
C GLN A 623 -13.76 -21.34 26.14
N LEU A 624 -12.94 -20.85 25.21
CA LEU A 624 -12.87 -19.43 24.88
C LEU A 624 -14.19 -18.93 24.30
N LEU A 625 -14.82 -19.72 23.43
CA LEU A 625 -16.11 -19.42 22.81
C LEU A 625 -17.29 -19.51 23.78
N ALA A 626 -17.19 -20.36 24.80
CA ALA A 626 -18.14 -20.43 25.91
C ALA A 626 -18.06 -19.21 26.84
N ASN A 627 -16.97 -18.44 26.77
CA ASN A 627 -16.83 -17.19 27.55
C ASN A 627 -17.71 -16.09 26.94
N ARG A 628 -18.90 -15.90 27.51
CA ARG A 628 -19.87 -14.90 27.03
C ARG A 628 -19.36 -13.46 27.07
N LYS A 629 -18.38 -13.12 27.93
CA LYS A 629 -17.78 -11.78 27.94
C LYS A 629 -16.98 -11.56 26.64
N PHE A 630 -16.18 -12.55 26.25
CA PHE A 630 -15.40 -12.52 25.03
C PHE A 630 -16.30 -12.41 23.79
N THR A 631 -17.23 -13.33 23.62
CA THR A 631 -18.08 -13.38 22.44
C THR A 631 -19.00 -12.16 22.33
N SER A 632 -19.54 -11.67 23.45
CA SER A 632 -20.32 -10.43 23.48
C SER A 632 -19.49 -9.20 23.15
N MET A 633 -18.24 -9.13 23.64
CA MET A 633 -17.33 -8.03 23.33
C MET A 633 -16.98 -8.02 21.85
N MET A 634 -16.62 -9.16 21.25
CA MET A 634 -16.30 -9.26 19.82
C MET A 634 -17.51 -8.88 18.95
N LYS A 635 -18.71 -9.37 19.29
CA LYS A 635 -19.96 -9.01 18.60
C LYS A 635 -20.20 -7.50 18.63
N LYS A 636 -20.08 -6.88 19.79
CA LYS A 636 -20.24 -5.42 19.95
C LYS A 636 -19.17 -4.63 19.20
N THR A 637 -17.92 -5.07 19.29
CA THR A 637 -16.79 -4.45 18.54
C THR A 637 -17.11 -4.39 17.05
N LEU A 638 -17.46 -5.50 16.44
CA LEU A 638 -17.81 -5.58 15.03
C LEU A 638 -19.00 -4.70 14.67
N HIS A 639 -20.02 -4.69 15.51
CA HIS A 639 -21.23 -3.89 15.33
C HIS A 639 -20.92 -2.37 15.36
N GLU A 640 -20.19 -1.90 16.37
CA GLU A 640 -19.86 -0.47 16.53
C GLU A 640 -18.95 0.02 15.40
N LEU A 641 -17.99 -0.81 14.97
CA LEU A 641 -17.17 -0.51 13.83
C LEU A 641 -18.00 -0.42 12.55
N GLN A 642 -18.86 -1.37 12.28
CA GLN A 642 -19.77 -1.33 11.12
C GLN A 642 -20.64 -0.07 11.13
N GLN A 643 -21.18 0.31 12.27
CA GLN A 643 -22.00 1.52 12.38
C GLN A 643 -21.19 2.79 12.11
N ALA A 644 -19.98 2.90 12.67
CA ALA A 644 -19.13 4.06 12.48
C ALA A 644 -18.67 4.20 11.00
N TYR A 645 -18.22 3.11 10.39
CA TYR A 645 -17.80 3.11 8.99
C TYR A 645 -18.98 3.23 8.00
N GLY A 646 -20.19 2.92 8.44
CA GLY A 646 -21.37 2.86 7.56
C GLY A 646 -21.33 1.72 6.54
N ASN A 647 -20.39 0.82 6.67
CA ASN A 647 -20.16 -0.35 5.82
C ASN A 647 -19.81 -1.55 6.70
N PRO A 648 -20.10 -2.80 6.28
CA PRO A 648 -19.49 -3.97 6.91
C PRO A 648 -17.98 -3.83 6.98
N VAL A 649 -17.39 -4.40 8.02
CA VAL A 649 -15.95 -4.34 8.25
C VAL A 649 -15.39 -5.73 8.50
N ASP A 650 -14.10 -5.91 8.19
CA ASP A 650 -13.29 -6.98 8.76
C ASP A 650 -12.22 -6.42 9.70
N ILE A 651 -11.84 -7.23 10.65
CA ILE A 651 -10.80 -6.93 11.63
C ILE A 651 -9.83 -8.08 11.75
N GLU A 652 -8.55 -7.77 11.98
CA GLU A 652 -7.58 -8.75 12.47
C GLU A 652 -7.36 -8.53 13.96
N TYR A 653 -7.27 -9.61 14.72
CA TYR A 653 -7.10 -9.52 16.16
C TYR A 653 -6.28 -10.67 16.73
N THR A 654 -5.67 -10.44 17.90
CA THR A 654 -5.09 -11.49 18.75
C THR A 654 -5.76 -11.52 20.11
N VAL A 655 -5.72 -12.67 20.76
CA VAL A 655 -6.26 -12.85 22.11
C VAL A 655 -5.20 -13.51 22.99
N ASN A 656 -4.91 -12.87 24.12
CA ASN A 656 -4.11 -13.46 25.17
C ASN A 656 -4.98 -13.78 26.40
N LEU A 657 -4.68 -14.90 27.04
CA LEU A 657 -5.45 -15.45 28.14
C LEU A 657 -4.63 -15.46 29.43
N SER A 658 -5.28 -15.25 30.55
CA SER A 658 -4.70 -15.39 31.90
C SER A 658 -5.07 -16.72 32.55
N LYS A 659 -4.40 -17.06 33.66
CA LYS A 659 -4.69 -18.25 34.47
C LYS A 659 -6.11 -18.23 35.07
N GLU A 660 -6.69 -17.05 35.21
CA GLU A 660 -8.00 -16.82 35.82
C GLU A 660 -9.14 -16.85 34.80
N ASN A 661 -8.85 -17.31 33.58
CA ASN A 661 -9.79 -17.29 32.45
C ASN A 661 -10.23 -15.87 32.05
N ASP A 662 -9.40 -14.86 32.36
CA ASP A 662 -9.54 -13.52 31.84
C ASP A 662 -8.80 -13.39 30.50
N PHE A 663 -9.19 -12.42 29.68
CA PHE A 663 -8.66 -12.26 28.34
C PHE A 663 -8.35 -10.79 28.02
N VAL A 664 -7.41 -10.58 27.13
CA VAL A 664 -7.18 -9.31 26.45
C VAL A 664 -7.15 -9.51 24.94
N VAL A 665 -7.78 -8.59 24.24
CA VAL A 665 -7.85 -8.56 22.77
C VAL A 665 -7.02 -7.42 22.24
N ASN A 666 -6.15 -7.69 21.29
CA ASN A 666 -5.41 -6.69 20.54
C ASN A 666 -6.00 -6.58 19.13
N LEU A 667 -6.55 -5.43 18.80
CA LEU A 667 -7.07 -5.13 17.46
C LEU A 667 -5.92 -4.66 16.57
N LEU A 668 -5.61 -5.41 15.53
CA LEU A 668 -4.41 -5.24 14.69
C LEU A 668 -4.68 -4.55 13.36
N GLN A 669 -5.90 -4.66 12.86
CA GLN A 669 -6.32 -4.07 11.59
C GLN A 669 -7.84 -3.93 11.56
N CYS A 670 -8.33 -2.94 10.85
CA CYS A 670 -9.74 -2.81 10.48
C CYS A 670 -9.84 -2.14 9.12
N ARG A 671 -10.69 -2.70 8.28
CA ARG A 671 -10.98 -2.12 6.96
C ARG A 671 -12.45 -2.26 6.61
N PRO A 672 -13.00 -1.32 5.85
CA PRO A 672 -14.35 -1.47 5.31
C PRO A 672 -14.38 -2.55 4.23
N LEU A 673 -15.32 -3.50 4.35
CA LEU A 673 -15.59 -4.46 3.29
C LEU A 673 -16.32 -3.75 2.15
N TYR A 674 -15.95 -4.07 0.93
CA TYR A 674 -16.75 -3.70 -0.22
C TYR A 674 -17.98 -4.60 -0.27
N VAL A 675 -19.12 -4.08 0.16
CA VAL A 675 -20.42 -4.68 -0.13
C VAL A 675 -21.04 -3.77 -1.17
N GLY A 676 -21.21 -4.28 -2.38
CA GLY A 676 -21.88 -3.51 -3.42
C GLY A 676 -23.29 -3.13 -3.00
N LYS A 677 -23.87 -2.12 -3.62
CA LYS A 677 -25.24 -1.65 -3.34
C LYS A 677 -26.22 -2.81 -3.54
N ASP A 678 -27.08 -3.08 -2.57
CA ASP A 678 -28.14 -4.10 -2.64
C ASP A 678 -28.89 -4.03 -3.97
N GLY A 679 -28.63 -4.98 -4.86
CA GLY A 679 -29.47 -5.23 -6.01
C GLY A 679 -30.85 -5.69 -5.48
N GLY A 680 -31.92 -5.09 -5.95
CA GLY A 680 -33.27 -5.45 -5.55
C GLY A 680 -33.55 -6.95 -5.78
N ARG A 681 -34.67 -7.44 -5.27
CA ARG A 681 -35.10 -8.82 -5.48
C ARG A 681 -35.20 -9.13 -6.98
N ILE A 682 -34.57 -10.21 -7.40
CA ILE A 682 -34.57 -10.65 -8.81
C ILE A 682 -35.62 -11.73 -8.99
N GLN A 683 -36.40 -11.60 -10.05
CA GLN A 683 -37.33 -12.66 -10.43
C GLN A 683 -36.52 -13.79 -11.06
N MET A 684 -36.47 -14.93 -10.36
CA MET A 684 -35.78 -16.12 -10.86
C MET A 684 -36.52 -16.71 -12.09
N PRO A 685 -35.80 -17.21 -13.09
CA PRO A 685 -36.43 -17.74 -14.32
C PRO A 685 -37.10 -19.06 -14.04
N GLU A 686 -38.23 -19.29 -14.69
CA GLU A 686 -38.85 -20.63 -14.86
C GLU A 686 -38.21 -21.31 -16.07
N ALA A 687 -37.04 -21.92 -15.87
CA ALA A 687 -36.34 -22.63 -16.95
C ALA A 687 -36.68 -24.12 -16.95
N ALA A 688 -36.82 -24.70 -18.13
CA ALA A 688 -37.00 -26.15 -18.27
C ALA A 688 -35.74 -26.89 -17.77
N PRO A 689 -35.86 -28.02 -17.08
CA PRO A 689 -34.71 -28.69 -16.46
C PRO A 689 -33.51 -28.93 -17.39
N GLU A 690 -33.75 -29.24 -18.64
CA GLU A 690 -32.74 -29.48 -19.68
C GLU A 690 -31.96 -28.22 -20.07
N LYS A 691 -32.46 -27.05 -19.76
CA LYS A 691 -31.80 -25.75 -20.01
C LYS A 691 -31.00 -25.24 -18.84
N VAL A 692 -31.07 -25.89 -17.68
CA VAL A 692 -30.43 -25.46 -16.43
C VAL A 692 -29.06 -26.13 -16.31
N PHE A 693 -28.00 -25.35 -16.33
CA PHE A 693 -26.64 -25.84 -16.08
C PHE A 693 -26.46 -26.18 -14.58
N PHE A 694 -26.79 -25.24 -13.71
CA PHE A 694 -26.87 -25.49 -12.27
C PHE A 694 -27.94 -24.62 -11.59
N ASP A 695 -28.48 -25.14 -10.49
CA ASP A 695 -29.40 -24.46 -9.56
C ASP A 695 -28.91 -24.72 -8.14
N ILE A 696 -28.50 -23.68 -7.42
CA ILE A 696 -27.90 -23.78 -6.09
C ILE A 696 -28.55 -22.81 -5.10
N ARG A 697 -28.65 -23.24 -3.85
CA ARG A 697 -29.14 -22.41 -2.73
C ARG A 697 -28.19 -22.44 -1.55
N ASP A 698 -28.13 -21.35 -0.81
CA ASP A 698 -27.33 -21.21 0.41
C ASP A 698 -25.85 -21.59 0.23
N SER A 699 -25.32 -21.46 -0.98
CA SER A 699 -23.95 -21.83 -1.33
C SER A 699 -23.27 -20.85 -2.28
N SER A 700 -23.73 -19.59 -2.27
CA SER A 700 -23.19 -18.56 -3.14
C SER A 700 -22.96 -17.27 -2.41
N MET A 701 -22.18 -16.40 -3.03
CA MET A 701 -21.91 -15.05 -2.61
C MET A 701 -21.86 -14.12 -3.81
N GLY A 702 -22.63 -13.08 -3.72
CA GLY A 702 -22.74 -12.07 -4.76
C GLY A 702 -23.98 -11.23 -4.51
N GLN A 703 -24.03 -10.13 -5.23
CA GLN A 703 -25.21 -9.27 -5.21
C GLN A 703 -26.27 -9.85 -6.10
N SER A 704 -27.51 -9.49 -5.80
CA SER A 704 -28.61 -9.75 -6.73
C SER A 704 -28.29 -9.11 -8.08
N CYS A 705 -28.09 -9.93 -9.10
CA CYS A 705 -27.80 -9.50 -10.46
C CYS A 705 -28.18 -10.57 -11.49
N VAL A 706 -28.35 -10.14 -12.71
CA VAL A 706 -28.42 -11.04 -13.88
C VAL A 706 -27.23 -10.73 -14.76
N ARG A 707 -26.45 -11.76 -15.09
CA ARG A 707 -25.24 -11.63 -15.91
C ARG A 707 -25.31 -12.54 -17.12
N PRO A 708 -24.99 -12.08 -18.32
CA PRO A 708 -24.78 -12.95 -19.45
C PRO A 708 -23.55 -13.83 -19.21
N ILE A 709 -23.50 -15.01 -19.75
CA ILE A 709 -22.35 -15.91 -19.80
C ILE A 709 -22.15 -16.33 -21.25
N ASP A 710 -21.00 -15.95 -21.81
CA ASP A 710 -20.66 -16.22 -23.20
C ASP A 710 -19.70 -17.40 -23.34
N ILE A 711 -18.84 -17.58 -22.32
CA ILE A 711 -17.80 -18.60 -22.28
C ILE A 711 -17.87 -19.34 -20.95
N VAL A 712 -17.77 -20.67 -21.02
CA VAL A 712 -17.61 -21.52 -19.83
C VAL A 712 -16.25 -22.21 -19.89
N ILE A 713 -15.43 -21.98 -18.86
CA ILE A 713 -14.20 -22.74 -18.63
C ILE A 713 -14.53 -23.79 -17.58
N GLN A 714 -14.41 -25.06 -17.93
CA GLN A 714 -14.70 -26.18 -17.06
C GLN A 714 -13.44 -26.99 -16.81
N VAL A 715 -13.06 -27.12 -15.53
CA VAL A 715 -12.00 -28.04 -15.12
C VAL A 715 -12.65 -29.33 -14.64
N GLU A 716 -12.35 -30.44 -15.34
CA GLU A 716 -12.94 -31.74 -15.08
C GLU A 716 -12.43 -32.36 -13.77
N PRO A 717 -13.27 -32.57 -12.75
CA PRO A 717 -12.84 -33.04 -11.45
C PRO A 717 -12.10 -34.39 -11.47
N LYS A 718 -12.57 -35.35 -12.25
CA LYS A 718 -11.98 -36.68 -12.32
C LYS A 718 -10.56 -36.61 -12.84
N GLU A 719 -10.41 -36.01 -14.00
CA GLU A 719 -9.15 -35.89 -14.71
C GLU A 719 -8.18 -35.01 -13.91
N TYR A 720 -8.66 -33.97 -13.22
CA TYR A 720 -7.85 -33.13 -12.34
C TYR A 720 -7.26 -33.92 -11.17
N TYR A 721 -8.06 -34.69 -10.45
CA TYR A 721 -7.57 -35.44 -9.27
C TYR A 721 -6.69 -36.64 -9.66
N GLU A 722 -6.91 -37.23 -10.82
CA GLU A 722 -6.09 -38.30 -11.37
C GLU A 722 -4.77 -37.77 -12.01
N PHE A 723 -4.68 -36.45 -12.27
CA PHE A 723 -3.51 -35.84 -12.88
C PHE A 723 -2.33 -35.79 -11.91
N GLU A 724 -1.12 -35.90 -12.47
CA GLU A 724 0.13 -35.94 -11.70
C GLU A 724 0.30 -34.68 -10.84
N HIS A 725 0.48 -34.83 -9.52
CA HIS A 725 0.49 -33.77 -8.56
C HIS A 725 1.46 -32.64 -8.90
N VAL A 726 2.69 -32.97 -9.29
CA VAL A 726 3.75 -32.00 -9.63
C VAL A 726 3.39 -31.15 -10.85
N LYS A 727 2.49 -31.62 -11.71
CA LYS A 727 2.06 -30.94 -12.94
C LYS A 727 0.78 -30.11 -12.77
N LYS A 728 0.08 -30.22 -11.67
CA LYS A 728 -1.19 -29.49 -11.44
C LYS A 728 -1.06 -27.96 -11.57
N PRO A 729 0.05 -27.29 -11.23
CA PRO A 729 0.23 -25.87 -11.53
C PRO A 729 0.07 -25.50 -13.02
N GLN A 730 0.37 -26.41 -13.93
CA GLN A 730 0.16 -26.20 -15.38
C GLN A 730 -1.32 -25.98 -15.75
N ILE A 731 -2.25 -26.49 -14.92
CA ILE A 731 -3.69 -26.31 -15.12
C ILE A 731 -4.07 -24.85 -14.75
N ALA A 732 -3.51 -24.31 -13.69
CA ALA A 732 -3.68 -22.89 -13.34
C ALA A 732 -3.13 -21.97 -14.46
N GLU A 733 -1.96 -22.28 -15.00
CA GLU A 733 -1.38 -21.57 -16.14
C GLU A 733 -2.25 -21.68 -17.40
N ALA A 734 -2.87 -22.85 -17.64
CA ALA A 734 -3.79 -23.07 -18.76
C ALA A 734 -5.06 -22.20 -18.61
N ILE A 735 -5.62 -22.12 -17.40
CA ILE A 735 -6.76 -21.22 -17.09
C ILE A 735 -6.33 -19.78 -17.35
N GLY A 736 -5.15 -19.37 -16.86
CA GLY A 736 -4.60 -18.04 -17.08
C GLY A 736 -4.43 -17.69 -18.56
N ALA A 737 -3.97 -18.64 -19.37
CA ALA A 737 -3.85 -18.45 -20.81
C ALA A 737 -5.20 -18.23 -21.50
N VAL A 738 -6.24 -18.97 -21.11
CA VAL A 738 -7.62 -18.77 -21.62
C VAL A 738 -8.15 -17.41 -21.15
N ASN A 739 -7.96 -17.04 -19.89
CA ASN A 739 -8.34 -15.74 -19.36
C ASN A 739 -7.67 -14.59 -20.13
N GLN A 740 -6.39 -14.71 -20.43
CA GLN A 740 -5.65 -13.72 -21.21
C GLN A 740 -6.12 -13.63 -22.66
N TYR A 741 -6.50 -14.76 -23.27
CA TYR A 741 -7.02 -14.80 -24.64
C TYR A 741 -8.33 -13.99 -24.79
N TYR A 742 -9.22 -14.08 -23.78
CA TYR A 742 -10.49 -13.35 -23.80
C TYR A 742 -10.41 -11.96 -23.16
N LYS A 743 -9.28 -11.57 -22.59
CA LYS A 743 -9.11 -10.27 -21.93
C LYS A 743 -9.39 -9.12 -22.91
N GLY A 744 -10.33 -8.23 -22.55
CA GLY A 744 -10.74 -7.10 -23.39
C GLY A 744 -11.64 -7.45 -24.58
N SER A 745 -12.04 -8.72 -24.74
CA SER A 745 -12.95 -9.15 -25.82
C SER A 745 -14.42 -8.81 -25.59
N GLY A 746 -14.78 -8.41 -24.35
CA GLY A 746 -16.16 -8.17 -23.94
C GLY A 746 -17.00 -9.44 -23.68
N HIS A 747 -16.38 -10.63 -23.69
CA HIS A 747 -17.07 -11.87 -23.32
C HIS A 747 -17.14 -12.03 -21.81
N HIS A 748 -18.27 -12.51 -21.33
CA HIS A 748 -18.49 -12.86 -19.93
C HIS A 748 -18.17 -14.33 -19.69
N ILE A 749 -17.31 -14.59 -18.71
CA ILE A 749 -16.71 -15.90 -18.48
C ILE A 749 -17.19 -16.49 -17.16
N LEU A 750 -17.69 -17.73 -17.19
CA LEU A 750 -17.93 -18.57 -16.02
C LEU A 750 -16.82 -19.63 -15.92
N LEU A 751 -16.15 -19.69 -14.79
CA LEU A 751 -15.15 -20.72 -14.47
C LEU A 751 -15.70 -21.72 -13.47
N THR A 752 -15.70 -23.02 -13.79
CA THR A 752 -16.01 -24.10 -12.85
C THR A 752 -14.76 -24.91 -12.54
N VAL A 753 -14.46 -25.10 -11.26
CA VAL A 753 -13.24 -25.77 -10.81
C VAL A 753 -13.53 -26.82 -9.74
N PRO A 754 -12.79 -27.95 -9.73
CA PRO A 754 -12.90 -28.94 -8.67
C PRO A 754 -12.21 -28.42 -7.39
N GLY A 755 -12.89 -28.58 -6.26
CA GLY A 755 -12.34 -28.21 -4.97
C GLY A 755 -12.18 -26.70 -4.83
N ARG A 756 -11.18 -26.30 -4.07
CA ARG A 756 -10.93 -24.91 -3.68
C ARG A 756 -10.10 -24.16 -4.71
N ILE A 757 -10.59 -23.00 -5.12
CA ILE A 757 -9.84 -22.12 -6.00
C ILE A 757 -8.77 -21.32 -5.22
N GLY A 758 -7.62 -21.08 -5.85
CA GLY A 758 -6.55 -20.26 -5.27
C GLY A 758 -5.85 -20.87 -4.05
N THR A 759 -5.94 -22.17 -3.89
CA THR A 759 -5.23 -22.89 -2.82
C THR A 759 -3.75 -23.04 -3.17
N SER A 760 -2.87 -22.94 -2.17
CA SER A 760 -1.46 -23.29 -2.32
C SER A 760 -1.22 -24.80 -2.44
N SER A 761 -2.24 -25.59 -2.10
CA SER A 761 -2.20 -27.07 -2.10
C SER A 761 -3.01 -27.65 -3.25
N PRO A 762 -2.40 -28.14 -4.34
CA PRO A 762 -3.10 -28.68 -5.50
C PRO A 762 -3.99 -29.89 -5.23
N GLU A 763 -3.91 -30.50 -4.06
CA GLU A 763 -4.78 -31.60 -3.61
C GLU A 763 -6.15 -31.10 -3.15
N LEU A 764 -6.21 -29.86 -2.66
CA LEU A 764 -7.44 -29.23 -2.17
C LEU A 764 -8.25 -28.57 -3.29
N GLY A 765 -7.65 -28.31 -4.43
CA GLY A 765 -8.27 -27.65 -5.55
C GLY A 765 -7.24 -26.99 -6.49
N VAL A 766 -7.70 -26.13 -7.38
CA VAL A 766 -6.86 -25.56 -8.43
C VAL A 766 -6.04 -24.38 -7.91
N PRO A 767 -4.69 -24.41 -8.02
CA PRO A 767 -3.79 -23.40 -7.44
C PRO A 767 -3.66 -22.16 -8.34
N VAL A 768 -4.76 -21.55 -8.76
CA VAL A 768 -4.74 -20.30 -9.53
C VAL A 768 -4.39 -19.11 -8.65
N ARG A 769 -3.71 -18.14 -9.21
CA ARG A 769 -3.56 -16.80 -8.63
C ARG A 769 -4.68 -15.90 -9.16
N PHE A 770 -4.94 -14.80 -8.48
CA PHE A 770 -5.95 -13.85 -8.95
C PHE A 770 -5.69 -13.35 -10.38
N VAL A 771 -4.44 -13.15 -10.74
CA VAL A 771 -4.04 -12.76 -12.10
C VAL A 771 -4.51 -13.75 -13.17
N ASP A 772 -4.56 -15.04 -12.83
CA ASP A 772 -4.94 -16.10 -13.75
C ASP A 772 -6.47 -16.12 -14.04
N ILE A 773 -7.26 -15.39 -13.22
CA ILE A 773 -8.73 -15.35 -13.28
C ILE A 773 -9.33 -13.94 -13.26
N SER A 774 -8.50 -12.92 -13.39
CA SER A 774 -8.90 -11.51 -13.22
C SER A 774 -9.94 -11.00 -14.24
N GLY A 775 -10.13 -11.68 -15.35
CA GLY A 775 -11.12 -11.38 -16.38
C GLY A 775 -12.34 -12.29 -16.35
N VAL A 776 -12.51 -13.12 -15.32
CA VAL A 776 -13.66 -14.01 -15.16
C VAL A 776 -14.79 -13.27 -14.44
N ASP A 777 -16.03 -13.46 -14.86
CA ASP A 777 -17.20 -12.80 -14.25
C ASP A 777 -17.84 -13.62 -13.13
N ALA A 778 -17.71 -14.96 -13.21
CA ALA A 778 -18.30 -15.88 -12.24
C ALA A 778 -17.43 -17.11 -12.03
N ILE A 779 -17.36 -17.58 -10.79
CA ILE A 779 -16.63 -18.77 -10.40
C ILE A 779 -17.52 -19.69 -9.59
N CYS A 780 -17.53 -20.98 -9.93
CA CYS A 780 -18.19 -22.03 -9.17
C CYS A 780 -17.20 -23.14 -8.81
N GLU A 781 -17.01 -23.36 -7.51
CA GLU A 781 -16.29 -24.53 -7.01
C GLU A 781 -17.19 -25.74 -7.05
N VAL A 782 -16.71 -26.87 -7.55
CA VAL A 782 -17.46 -28.13 -7.65
C VAL A 782 -16.93 -29.12 -6.61
N THR A 783 -17.77 -29.58 -5.72
CA THR A 783 -17.41 -30.61 -4.73
C THR A 783 -17.27 -31.96 -5.42
N ASP A 784 -16.14 -32.63 -5.22
CA ASP A 784 -15.96 -34.04 -5.59
C ASP A 784 -15.64 -34.88 -4.35
N ASN A 785 -16.47 -35.89 -4.08
CA ASN A 785 -16.29 -36.78 -2.94
C ASN A 785 -14.98 -37.59 -2.99
N ARG A 786 -14.29 -37.65 -4.11
CA ARG A 786 -12.98 -38.31 -4.27
C ARG A 786 -11.86 -37.57 -3.58
N ALA A 787 -11.99 -36.26 -3.39
CA ALA A 787 -11.02 -35.46 -2.65
C ALA A 787 -11.01 -35.78 -1.14
N GLY A 788 -12.00 -36.52 -0.64
CA GLY A 788 -12.04 -36.95 0.76
C GLY A 788 -12.28 -35.83 1.77
N TYR A 789 -12.65 -34.63 1.30
CA TYR A 789 -13.02 -33.50 2.16
C TYR A 789 -14.21 -32.75 1.56
N MET A 790 -14.96 -32.05 2.41
CA MET A 790 -15.96 -31.09 1.96
C MET A 790 -15.25 -29.74 1.76
N PRO A 791 -15.27 -29.17 0.53
CA PRO A 791 -14.71 -27.84 0.34
C PRO A 791 -15.51 -26.86 1.20
N GLU A 792 -14.82 -26.17 2.06
CA GLU A 792 -15.33 -24.95 2.63
C GLU A 792 -15.18 -23.88 1.56
N LEU A 793 -16.22 -23.10 1.34
CA LEU A 793 -16.15 -21.91 0.50
C LEU A 793 -14.93 -21.07 0.91
N SER A 794 -14.26 -20.46 -0.06
CA SER A 794 -12.98 -19.71 0.15
C SER A 794 -13.13 -18.44 1.01
N TYR A 795 -14.06 -18.44 1.97
CA TYR A 795 -14.37 -17.34 2.87
C TYR A 795 -13.14 -16.87 3.65
N GLY A 796 -12.92 -15.56 3.64
CA GLY A 796 -11.87 -14.91 4.41
C GLY A 796 -10.45 -15.24 3.97
N SER A 797 -10.26 -15.85 2.79
CA SER A 797 -8.97 -15.89 2.14
C SER A 797 -8.74 -14.59 1.38
N HIS A 798 -7.47 -14.26 1.10
CA HIS A 798 -7.15 -13.13 0.23
C HIS A 798 -7.82 -13.27 -1.15
N MET A 799 -7.86 -14.48 -1.69
CA MET A 799 -8.53 -14.77 -2.95
C MET A 799 -10.03 -14.39 -2.91
N PHE A 800 -10.72 -14.71 -1.83
CA PHE A 800 -12.13 -14.37 -1.68
C PHE A 800 -12.35 -12.84 -1.70
N GLN A 801 -11.52 -12.08 -1.01
CA GLN A 801 -11.64 -10.62 -1.01
C GLN A 801 -11.37 -10.04 -2.40
N ASP A 802 -10.39 -10.57 -3.12
CA ASP A 802 -10.12 -10.19 -4.51
C ASP A 802 -11.36 -10.42 -5.40
N LEU A 803 -12.04 -11.56 -5.23
CA LEU A 803 -13.25 -11.87 -6.00
C LEU A 803 -14.38 -10.88 -5.71
N VAL A 804 -14.62 -10.59 -4.43
CA VAL A 804 -15.63 -9.62 -4.00
C VAL A 804 -15.33 -8.22 -4.52
N GLU A 805 -14.07 -7.78 -4.38
CA GLU A 805 -13.65 -6.46 -4.84
C GLU A 805 -13.68 -6.32 -6.37
N ALA A 806 -13.35 -7.37 -7.10
CA ALA A 806 -13.45 -7.40 -8.55
C ALA A 806 -14.90 -7.60 -9.04
N ASN A 807 -15.86 -7.69 -8.12
CA ASN A 807 -17.26 -8.00 -8.43
C ASN A 807 -17.42 -9.32 -9.22
N ILE A 808 -16.56 -10.31 -8.95
CA ILE A 808 -16.65 -11.66 -9.51
C ILE A 808 -17.65 -12.44 -8.65
N PHE A 809 -18.69 -12.98 -9.29
CA PHE A 809 -19.63 -13.88 -8.59
C PHE A 809 -18.89 -15.13 -8.13
N TYR A 810 -19.22 -15.59 -6.92
CA TYR A 810 -18.65 -16.82 -6.38
C TYR A 810 -19.72 -17.73 -5.81
N GLY A 811 -19.71 -19.00 -6.21
CA GLY A 811 -20.61 -20.03 -5.72
C GLY A 811 -19.95 -21.39 -5.58
N ALA A 812 -20.65 -22.32 -4.92
CA ALA A 812 -20.20 -23.70 -4.82
C ALA A 812 -21.34 -24.68 -5.08
N ILE A 813 -21.03 -25.70 -5.86
CA ILE A 813 -21.90 -26.82 -6.19
C ILE A 813 -21.54 -27.98 -5.26
N PHE A 814 -22.41 -28.29 -4.32
CA PHE A 814 -22.22 -29.36 -3.35
C PHE A 814 -22.99 -30.64 -3.76
N GLY A 815 -22.57 -31.80 -3.27
CA GLY A 815 -23.29 -33.05 -3.44
C GLY A 815 -24.44 -33.25 -2.44
N ASP A 816 -25.05 -32.17 -1.94
CA ASP A 816 -26.08 -32.18 -0.93
C ASP A 816 -27.29 -31.32 -1.32
N ARG A 817 -28.26 -31.10 -0.38
CA ARG A 817 -29.50 -30.36 -0.58
C ARG A 817 -29.34 -28.90 -1.07
N ARG A 818 -28.14 -28.35 -1.00
CA ARG A 818 -27.84 -26.98 -1.46
C ARG A 818 -27.78 -26.90 -2.97
N THR A 819 -27.53 -28.01 -3.64
CA THR A 819 -27.57 -28.10 -5.11
C THR A 819 -28.89 -28.78 -5.50
N LEU A 820 -29.77 -27.97 -6.08
CA LEU A 820 -31.06 -28.46 -6.55
C LEU A 820 -30.91 -29.18 -7.88
N SER A 821 -30.02 -28.70 -8.74
CA SER A 821 -29.68 -29.28 -10.03
C SER A 821 -28.25 -28.95 -10.43
N TYR A 822 -27.56 -29.89 -11.02
CA TYR A 822 -26.27 -29.69 -11.70
C TYR A 822 -26.09 -30.69 -12.81
N GLN A 823 -25.97 -30.21 -14.04
CA GLN A 823 -25.75 -31.03 -15.21
C GLN A 823 -24.30 -30.93 -15.63
N ARG A 824 -23.48 -31.86 -15.15
CA ARG A 824 -22.06 -31.90 -15.44
C ARG A 824 -21.75 -31.98 -16.93
N ASP A 825 -22.53 -32.76 -17.66
CA ASP A 825 -22.35 -33.08 -19.08
C ASP A 825 -23.11 -32.10 -19.99
N PHE A 826 -23.53 -30.95 -19.48
CA PHE A 826 -24.35 -29.95 -20.17
C PHE A 826 -23.75 -29.52 -21.53
N PHE A 827 -22.43 -29.49 -21.63
CA PHE A 827 -21.69 -29.06 -22.82
C PHE A 827 -21.05 -30.22 -23.60
N GLU A 828 -21.36 -31.48 -23.30
CA GLU A 828 -20.66 -32.64 -23.90
C GLU A 828 -20.82 -32.73 -25.44
N GLU A 829 -21.95 -32.25 -25.99
CA GLU A 829 -22.19 -32.22 -27.42
C GLU A 829 -21.51 -31.01 -28.11
N GLN A 830 -20.92 -30.08 -27.38
CA GLN A 830 -20.27 -28.89 -27.96
C GLN A 830 -18.77 -29.10 -28.14
N PRO A 831 -18.17 -28.46 -29.17
CA PRO A 831 -16.74 -28.55 -29.39
C PRO A 831 -15.96 -27.85 -28.28
N ASN A 832 -14.97 -28.56 -27.73
CA ASN A 832 -14.02 -27.97 -26.80
C ASN A 832 -13.06 -27.02 -27.54
N LEU A 833 -13.10 -25.75 -27.23
CA LEU A 833 -12.29 -24.69 -27.86
C LEU A 833 -10.85 -24.60 -27.30
N PHE A 834 -10.58 -25.26 -26.17
CA PHE A 834 -9.29 -25.16 -25.49
C PHE A 834 -8.09 -25.46 -26.40
N PRO A 835 -8.06 -26.53 -27.23
CA PRO A 835 -6.93 -26.80 -28.10
C PRO A 835 -6.67 -25.74 -29.18
N GLN A 836 -7.73 -24.97 -29.54
CA GLN A 836 -7.62 -23.87 -30.51
C GLN A 836 -7.06 -22.60 -29.84
N ILE A 837 -7.41 -22.37 -28.57
CA ILE A 837 -6.98 -21.21 -27.79
C ILE A 837 -5.55 -21.41 -27.27
N CYS A 838 -5.23 -22.61 -26.80
CA CYS A 838 -3.95 -22.98 -26.23
C CYS A 838 -3.32 -24.19 -26.96
N PRO A 839 -2.90 -24.05 -28.24
CA PRO A 839 -2.37 -25.15 -29.02
C PRO A 839 -1.11 -25.78 -28.40
N ASP A 840 -0.27 -24.99 -27.76
CA ASP A 840 0.96 -25.43 -27.10
C ASP A 840 0.71 -26.27 -25.82
N ARG A 841 -0.55 -26.36 -25.37
CA ARG A 841 -0.99 -27.09 -24.15
C ARG A 841 -2.19 -27.99 -24.47
N ALA A 842 -2.33 -28.42 -25.73
CA ALA A 842 -3.49 -29.20 -26.21
C ALA A 842 -3.65 -30.55 -25.45
N GLU A 843 -2.59 -31.08 -24.83
CA GLU A 843 -2.61 -32.27 -24.01
C GLU A 843 -3.45 -32.11 -22.74
N LEU A 844 -3.67 -30.88 -22.25
CA LEU A 844 -4.51 -30.59 -21.09
C LEU A 844 -6.00 -30.49 -21.43
N SER A 845 -6.39 -30.68 -22.70
CA SER A 845 -7.78 -30.53 -23.20
C SER A 845 -8.79 -31.50 -22.58
N SER A 846 -8.34 -32.63 -22.02
CA SER A 846 -9.18 -33.53 -21.26
C SER A 846 -9.53 -32.97 -19.87
N ILE A 847 -8.67 -32.12 -19.31
CA ILE A 847 -8.79 -31.54 -17.97
C ILE A 847 -9.42 -30.16 -18.03
N VAL A 848 -8.91 -29.28 -18.90
CA VAL A 848 -9.43 -27.92 -19.10
C VAL A 848 -10.24 -27.88 -20.39
N ARG A 849 -11.51 -27.60 -20.27
CA ARG A 849 -12.44 -27.51 -21.39
C ARG A 849 -13.00 -26.10 -21.48
N VAL A 850 -13.14 -25.60 -22.68
CA VAL A 850 -13.67 -24.25 -22.97
C VAL A 850 -14.81 -24.37 -23.93
N TYR A 851 -15.97 -23.84 -23.57
CA TYR A 851 -17.19 -23.93 -24.36
C TYR A 851 -17.78 -22.55 -24.61
N ARG A 852 -18.45 -22.38 -25.77
CA ARG A 852 -19.35 -21.25 -25.97
C ARG A 852 -20.68 -21.52 -25.25
N ALA A 853 -21.22 -20.48 -24.68
CA ALA A 853 -22.46 -20.52 -23.92
C ALA A 853 -23.43 -19.41 -24.34
N ASP A 854 -23.46 -19.12 -25.65
CA ASP A 854 -24.26 -18.04 -26.22
C ASP A 854 -25.74 -18.15 -25.79
N GLY A 855 -26.26 -17.10 -25.13
CA GLY A 855 -27.63 -17.08 -24.57
C GLY A 855 -27.77 -17.68 -23.17
N MET A 856 -26.67 -18.05 -22.52
CA MET A 856 -26.67 -18.43 -21.12
C MET A 856 -26.68 -17.19 -20.21
N GLN A 857 -27.39 -17.30 -19.10
CA GLN A 857 -27.39 -16.25 -18.08
C GLN A 857 -27.24 -16.85 -16.68
N LEU A 858 -26.65 -16.06 -15.81
CA LEU A 858 -26.51 -16.32 -14.38
C LEU A 858 -27.44 -15.36 -13.62
N TRP A 859 -28.50 -15.90 -13.01
CA TRP A 859 -29.41 -15.16 -12.12
C TRP A 859 -28.99 -15.39 -10.69
N VAL A 860 -28.74 -14.32 -9.96
CA VAL A 860 -28.32 -14.33 -8.57
C VAL A 860 -29.31 -13.54 -7.74
N ASP A 861 -30.04 -14.18 -6.86
CA ASP A 861 -30.82 -13.54 -5.81
C ASP A 861 -30.02 -13.61 -4.51
N GLY A 862 -29.34 -12.50 -4.18
CA GLY A 862 -28.53 -12.40 -2.95
C GLY A 862 -29.36 -12.34 -1.67
N ILE A 863 -30.66 -12.07 -1.76
CA ILE A 863 -31.57 -12.01 -0.59
C ILE A 863 -31.97 -13.42 -0.18
N GLU A 864 -32.44 -14.22 -1.14
CA GLU A 864 -32.86 -15.62 -0.92
C GLU A 864 -31.67 -16.58 -1.00
N ASN A 865 -30.48 -16.08 -1.31
CA ASN A 865 -29.24 -16.84 -1.59
C ASN A 865 -29.51 -18.01 -2.57
N HIS A 866 -30.17 -17.67 -3.67
CA HIS A 866 -30.55 -18.60 -4.72
C HIS A 866 -29.92 -18.18 -6.04
N VAL A 867 -29.31 -19.13 -6.75
CA VAL A 867 -28.64 -18.88 -8.02
C VAL A 867 -28.99 -19.93 -9.04
N ILE A 868 -29.34 -19.47 -10.23
CA ILE A 868 -29.61 -20.33 -11.39
C ILE A 868 -28.71 -19.87 -12.53
N CYS A 869 -28.02 -20.83 -13.14
CA CYS A 869 -27.31 -20.64 -14.40
C CYS A 869 -28.01 -21.48 -15.46
N ALA A 870 -28.58 -20.82 -16.45
CA ALA A 870 -29.40 -21.50 -17.46
C ALA A 870 -29.34 -20.78 -18.81
N MET A 871 -29.72 -21.50 -19.87
CA MET A 871 -30.03 -20.91 -21.17
C MET A 871 -31.27 -20.03 -21.05
N GLN A 872 -31.30 -18.90 -21.74
CA GLN A 872 -32.49 -18.05 -21.77
C GLN A 872 -33.76 -18.87 -22.08
N PRO A 873 -34.88 -18.58 -21.40
CA PRO A 873 -36.17 -19.30 -21.58
C PRO A 873 -36.63 -19.39 -23.04
#